data_8066c4feda603e2d9a22a39f04139ed4
#
_entry.id   8066c4feda603e2d9a22a39f04139ed4
#
_cell.length_a   1.000
_cell.length_b   1.000
_cell.length_c   1.000
_cell.angle_alpha   90.00
_cell.angle_beta   90.00
_cell.angle_gamma   90.00
#
_symmetry.space_group_name_H-M   'P 1'
#
loop_
_entity.id
_entity.type
_entity.pdbx_description
1 polymer ?
#
loop_
_entity_poly.entity_id
_entity_poly.type
_entity_poly.pdbx_seq_one_letter_code
_entity_poly.pdbx_strand_id
1 'polypeptide(L)'
;MSINPPRRLLQRCLLALLLPLALVVLPAHTAAAATGWTVTGPSAGSPTAAQVTLNDDGTLTFAASSHGQTVLSPSPIGIRTSAADLTTNLTFLQRSDRTVTESYTMTTGKQRSRQTAYTETTLSFSGTGGARLDVVVRASDTGVAYRYVLPGSGSVTVTGEASSWTVPASANAWLVPPDREDQGQWFATTAGGAPTNTYHQPALFQIGNAYALVAETDLDGRYAASYLSHTSGSATYTAQLEGGITTTLPLSTPWRTAALGDLASVTQSTITDDLAAPSKVSDTSWIKPGTVAWSWLSEHSSPSSEARQKQYVDFAQRHGWGYVLIDEGWSSSWVPDIVSYAKARGVQVILWFNSSDLHTAAQRDQWLPQVKNWGVAGVKIDFIDEYSQPTLQWYDAVLAQTANLKLMVNFHGTAMPRGMQRTWPQVVAAEAVYGSEQFHNRAAFDTILPYTRNVISSMDFTPVVFSMTSRDTTDAHELATSVVFESGWQHFADSPESYEAHPEALRILDQLPAAWDETRLLGGSPGKEAYLARRVGGRWYVGGISAGSARTYQTPLSFLGSGQWLAETVRDGSGGLTHETRVVTNADTLSVAEAANGGFVTALCPYTSGMSTCSPKGQAGALKGSQSGLCADVPGASRTNGTQVALWDCQGQANQTWTASPTGQLTVYGGAKCLDVKGGATSDGTAVQIYDCNNSAGQRWTVGSDGTVVNPDSGKCLNAAGGGTTPGTLLQIWTCNGGPDQTWYRANTPGAYKGKGSGRCLDLPGGNQASGTRPVLWDCNGGTNQTWFSTVSGELTVFANRCLEAAGGATANGTAVQIHDCNDTYGQKWRVRSDGTVVNLGSGTCLDAVDAGTANGTQLQLWTCNGGANQVWTRS
;
A
#
# COMPACT_ATOMS: atom_id res chain seq x y z
N MET A 1 -62.12 29.41 48.92
CA MET A 1 -62.51 29.80 50.28
C MET A 1 -61.23 29.90 51.06
N SER A 2 -60.63 31.11 51.25
CA SER A 2 -60.92 32.09 52.34
C SER A 2 -60.54 31.42 53.67
N ILE A 3 -59.48 31.81 54.45
CA ILE A 3 -59.28 33.17 54.99
C ILE A 3 -57.95 33.11 55.82
N ASN A 4 -57.17 34.16 55.73
CA ASN A 4 -56.07 34.62 56.64
C ASN A 4 -56.72 35.38 57.83
N PRO A 5 -56.01 35.97 58.78
CA PRO A 5 -54.85 35.78 59.67
C PRO A 5 -55.28 36.06 61.15
N PRO A 6 -54.64 36.69 62.17
CA PRO A 6 -53.37 37.43 62.31
C PRO A 6 -52.60 37.31 63.65
N ARG A 7 -51.33 37.87 63.66
CA ARG A 7 -50.65 38.71 64.68
C ARG A 7 -50.73 38.47 66.20
N ARG A 8 -49.55 38.41 66.88
CA ARG A 8 -48.97 39.50 67.79
C ARG A 8 -47.80 39.00 68.64
N LEU A 9 -46.66 39.72 68.53
CA LEU A 9 -45.77 40.30 69.54
C LEU A 9 -45.91 39.86 71.03
N LEU A 10 -44.76 39.55 71.58
CA LEU A 10 -44.31 40.08 72.91
C LEU A 10 -42.81 39.98 73.09
N GLN A 11 -42.17 41.14 73.31
CA GLN A 11 -40.81 41.36 73.81
C GLN A 11 -40.68 40.89 75.29
N ARG A 12 -39.50 40.37 75.64
CA ARG A 12 -38.85 40.59 76.95
C ARG A 12 -37.32 40.44 76.82
N CYS A 13 -36.62 41.51 77.16
CA CYS A 13 -35.20 41.62 77.40
C CYS A 13 -34.74 40.76 78.56
N LEU A 14 -33.54 40.23 78.54
CA LEU A 14 -32.62 40.02 79.65
C LEU A 14 -31.16 40.11 79.21
N LEU A 15 -30.41 40.86 80.04
CA LEU A 15 -28.98 41.26 79.91
C LEU A 15 -28.01 40.11 79.87
N ALA A 16 -27.09 40.19 78.93
CA ALA A 16 -25.67 40.39 78.93
C ALA A 16 -24.73 39.54 79.84
N LEU A 17 -23.77 38.96 79.19
CA LEU A 17 -22.38 38.92 79.68
C LEU A 17 -21.43 38.86 78.48
N LEU A 18 -20.65 39.91 78.26
CA LEU A 18 -19.60 40.05 77.26
C LEU A 18 -18.36 39.27 77.73
N LEU A 19 -18.01 38.17 77.13
CA LEU A 19 -16.63 37.65 77.05
C LEU A 19 -16.04 37.98 75.67
N PRO A 20 -14.81 38.49 75.56
CA PRO A 20 -14.18 38.71 74.24
C PRO A 20 -13.72 37.39 73.70
N LEU A 21 -14.38 36.87 72.69
CA LEU A 21 -13.88 35.78 71.84
C LEU A 21 -12.80 36.34 70.98
N ALA A 22 -11.54 36.01 71.20
CA ALA A 22 -10.43 36.26 70.33
C ALA A 22 -10.66 35.50 69.00
N LEU A 23 -11.07 36.17 67.96
CA LEU A 23 -11.12 35.66 66.63
C LEU A 23 -9.67 35.38 66.11
N VAL A 24 -9.23 34.14 66.20
CA VAL A 24 -8.04 33.70 65.49
C VAL A 24 -8.42 33.73 64.02
N VAL A 25 -8.07 34.79 63.33
CA VAL A 25 -8.09 34.86 61.86
C VAL A 25 -6.95 33.94 61.37
N LEU A 26 -7.27 32.72 61.07
CA LEU A 26 -6.40 31.85 60.26
C LEU A 26 -6.26 32.56 58.91
N PRO A 27 -5.05 32.79 58.38
CA PRO A 27 -4.90 33.31 57.01
C PRO A 27 -5.61 32.35 56.09
N ALA A 28 -6.63 32.84 55.39
CA ALA A 28 -7.18 32.09 54.27
C ALA A 28 -6.02 31.89 53.29
N HIS A 29 -5.57 30.66 53.15
CA HIS A 29 -4.72 30.28 52.04
C HIS A 29 -5.61 30.54 50.81
N THR A 30 -5.36 31.63 50.09
CA THR A 30 -5.87 31.79 48.75
C THR A 30 -5.30 30.63 47.96
N ALA A 31 -6.13 29.65 47.59
CA ALA A 31 -5.74 28.62 46.69
C ALA A 31 -5.14 29.31 45.44
N ALA A 32 -3.86 29.07 45.22
CA ALA A 32 -3.24 29.57 44.01
C ALA A 32 -4.00 28.94 42.83
N ALA A 33 -4.47 29.74 41.86
CA ALA A 33 -5.19 29.18 40.73
C ALA A 33 -4.27 28.27 39.94
N ALA A 34 -4.73 27.04 39.66
CA ALA A 34 -3.99 26.08 38.83
C ALA A 34 -3.41 26.73 37.57
N THR A 35 -2.10 26.53 37.34
CA THR A 35 -1.42 27.14 36.20
C THR A 35 -1.54 26.24 34.98
N GLY A 36 -2.16 26.72 33.91
CA GLY A 36 -2.38 25.95 32.67
C GLY A 36 -1.63 26.51 31.46
N TRP A 37 -1.12 25.66 30.60
CA TRP A 37 -0.48 25.98 29.32
C TRP A 37 -1.16 25.26 28.19
N THR A 38 -1.60 26.02 27.16
CA THR A 38 -2.20 25.48 25.95
C THR A 38 -1.16 25.46 24.83
N VAL A 39 -1.14 24.38 24.05
CA VAL A 39 -0.34 24.16 22.84
C VAL A 39 -1.30 23.80 21.71
N THR A 40 -1.45 24.68 20.73
CA THR A 40 -2.32 24.47 19.55
C THR A 40 -1.50 23.98 18.37
N GLY A 41 -2.12 23.27 17.43
CA GLY A 41 -1.46 22.92 16.18
C GLY A 41 -0.97 24.18 15.42
N PRO A 42 -0.07 24.00 14.44
CA PRO A 42 0.68 25.10 13.84
C PRO A 42 -0.15 25.96 12.87
N SER A 43 -1.27 25.46 12.34
CA SER A 43 -2.12 26.21 11.42
C SER A 43 -2.93 27.28 12.15
N ALA A 44 -3.16 28.42 11.50
CA ALA A 44 -4.05 29.45 12.02
C ALA A 44 -5.46 28.88 12.20
N GLY A 45 -5.97 28.89 13.43
CA GLY A 45 -7.26 28.28 13.74
C GLY A 45 -7.23 26.76 13.79
N SER A 46 -6.07 26.15 14.10
CA SER A 46 -5.94 24.71 14.26
C SER A 46 -7.07 24.12 15.09
N PRO A 47 -7.67 23.01 14.65
CA PRO A 47 -8.76 22.38 15.39
C PRO A 47 -8.28 21.68 16.65
N THR A 48 -6.98 21.44 16.81
CA THR A 48 -6.40 20.61 17.86
C THR A 48 -5.65 21.44 18.90
N ALA A 49 -5.88 21.14 20.17
CA ALA A 49 -5.12 21.73 21.27
C ALA A 49 -4.81 20.68 22.35
N ALA A 50 -3.60 20.74 22.88
CA ALA A 50 -3.18 20.09 24.11
C ALA A 50 -3.15 21.10 25.25
N GLN A 51 -3.49 20.67 26.48
CA GLN A 51 -3.40 21.48 27.67
C GLN A 51 -2.63 20.70 28.75
N VAL A 52 -1.61 21.34 29.33
CA VAL A 52 -0.93 20.86 30.53
C VAL A 52 -1.31 21.76 31.68
N THR A 53 -1.67 21.21 32.85
CA THR A 53 -2.04 21.97 34.01
C THR A 53 -1.20 21.51 35.21
N LEU A 54 -0.58 22.44 35.92
CA LEU A 54 0.04 22.22 37.23
C LEU A 54 -0.98 22.54 38.31
N ASN A 55 -1.34 21.54 39.06
CA ASN A 55 -2.26 21.63 40.19
C ASN A 55 -1.56 22.16 41.46
N ASP A 56 -2.33 22.59 42.44
CA ASP A 56 -1.83 23.17 43.70
C ASP A 56 -0.97 22.20 44.52
N ASP A 57 -1.18 20.91 44.38
CA ASP A 57 -0.39 19.85 45.00
C ASP A 57 0.90 19.50 44.23
N GLY A 58 1.22 20.25 43.19
CA GLY A 58 2.39 20.00 42.33
C GLY A 58 2.24 18.78 41.42
N THR A 59 1.03 18.27 41.19
CA THR A 59 0.75 17.23 40.19
C THR A 59 0.52 17.87 38.81
N LEU A 60 0.80 17.12 37.75
CA LEU A 60 0.52 17.55 36.39
C LEU A 60 -0.63 16.75 35.81
N THR A 61 -1.46 17.42 34.99
CA THR A 61 -2.45 16.78 34.13
C THR A 61 -2.30 17.19 32.69
N PHE A 62 -2.66 16.29 31.79
CA PHE A 62 -2.71 16.50 30.34
C PHE A 62 -4.14 16.31 29.85
N ALA A 63 -4.59 17.22 29.00
CA ALA A 63 -5.90 17.14 28.32
C ALA A 63 -5.73 17.47 26.84
N ALA A 64 -6.69 17.06 26.00
CA ALA A 64 -6.70 17.42 24.59
C ALA A 64 -8.11 17.69 24.06
N SER A 65 -8.19 18.59 23.11
CA SER A 65 -9.44 18.94 22.43
C SER A 65 -9.28 18.89 20.90
N SER A 66 -10.40 18.65 20.23
CA SER A 66 -10.52 18.73 18.79
C SER A 66 -11.77 19.56 18.46
N HIS A 67 -11.63 20.56 17.58
CA HIS A 67 -12.73 21.49 17.20
C HIS A 67 -13.43 22.13 18.42
N GLY A 68 -12.67 22.42 19.47
CA GLY A 68 -13.20 23.01 20.71
C GLY A 68 -13.91 22.03 21.66
N GLN A 69 -14.10 20.77 21.24
CA GLN A 69 -14.62 19.71 22.09
C GLN A 69 -13.48 19.02 22.84
N THR A 70 -13.59 18.89 24.16
CA THR A 70 -12.66 18.06 24.95
C THR A 70 -12.83 16.60 24.55
N VAL A 71 -11.76 15.98 24.05
CA VAL A 71 -11.71 14.59 23.62
C VAL A 71 -11.02 13.74 24.68
N LEU A 72 -9.88 14.23 25.19
CA LEU A 72 -9.19 13.64 26.33
C LEU A 72 -9.33 14.58 27.52
N SER A 73 -9.98 14.11 28.57
CA SER A 73 -10.19 14.84 29.82
C SER A 73 -8.85 14.95 30.59
N PRO A 74 -8.72 15.92 31.53
CA PRO A 74 -7.51 16.06 32.34
C PRO A 74 -7.11 14.71 32.97
N SER A 75 -5.93 14.25 32.63
CA SER A 75 -5.38 12.94 32.97
C SER A 75 -4.03 13.10 33.65
N PRO A 76 -3.73 12.43 34.76
CA PRO A 76 -2.42 12.48 35.40
C PRO A 76 -1.27 12.18 34.42
N ILE A 77 -0.17 12.93 34.56
CA ILE A 77 1.10 12.70 33.89
C ILE A 77 2.27 12.89 34.86
N GLY A 78 3.43 12.27 34.55
CA GLY A 78 4.64 12.33 35.35
C GLY A 78 5.38 10.99 35.35
N ILE A 79 6.60 10.97 35.87
CA ILE A 79 7.50 9.82 35.83
C ILE A 79 8.14 9.59 37.19
N ARG A 80 8.32 8.34 37.59
CA ARG A 80 9.04 7.92 38.79
C ARG A 80 10.34 7.24 38.42
N THR A 81 11.36 7.56 39.14
CA THR A 81 12.68 6.96 38.99
C THR A 81 13.24 6.51 40.34
N SER A 82 14.31 5.70 40.31
CA SER A 82 15.07 5.36 41.55
C SER A 82 15.68 6.59 42.27
N ALA A 83 15.80 7.71 41.59
CA ALA A 83 16.40 8.93 42.12
C ALA A 83 15.37 9.94 42.60
N ALA A 84 14.16 9.99 42.05
CA ALA A 84 13.13 10.97 42.36
C ALA A 84 11.73 10.52 41.92
N ASP A 85 10.70 10.93 42.69
CA ASP A 85 9.32 10.92 42.23
C ASP A 85 9.00 12.29 41.62
N LEU A 86 8.73 12.28 40.30
CA LEU A 86 8.42 13.47 39.50
C LEU A 86 6.95 13.46 39.07
N THR A 87 6.08 12.87 39.90
CA THR A 87 4.61 12.85 39.69
C THR A 87 3.89 13.84 40.60
N THR A 88 4.56 14.33 41.64
CA THR A 88 4.00 15.24 42.64
C THR A 88 5.04 16.29 43.11
N ASN A 89 4.59 17.31 43.80
CA ASN A 89 5.44 18.36 44.36
C ASN A 89 6.32 19.07 43.32
N LEU A 90 5.84 19.17 42.10
CA LEU A 90 6.52 19.86 41.02
C LEU A 90 6.31 21.37 41.13
N THR A 91 7.36 22.12 40.77
CA THR A 91 7.33 23.58 40.69
C THR A 91 7.73 23.98 39.27
N PHE A 92 6.96 24.84 38.64
CA PHE A 92 7.23 25.35 37.31
C PHE A 92 8.49 26.24 37.30
N LEU A 93 9.31 26.08 36.29
CA LEU A 93 10.54 26.86 36.09
C LEU A 93 10.48 27.74 34.87
N GLN A 94 10.18 27.14 33.69
CA GLN A 94 10.16 27.89 32.43
C GLN A 94 9.35 27.19 31.33
N ARG A 95 8.95 27.98 30.35
CA ARG A 95 8.35 27.50 29.09
C ARG A 95 9.22 27.97 27.91
N SER A 96 9.38 27.10 26.91
CA SER A 96 9.92 27.49 25.61
C SER A 96 9.08 26.88 24.48
N ASP A 97 8.90 27.62 23.41
CA ASP A 97 8.07 27.26 22.28
C ASP A 97 8.91 27.30 20.99
N ARG A 98 8.64 26.37 20.09
CA ARG A 98 9.18 26.37 18.71
C ARG A 98 8.25 25.69 17.74
N THR A 99 8.37 26.02 16.47
CA THR A 99 7.74 25.24 15.39
C THR A 99 8.74 24.18 14.91
N VAL A 100 8.26 22.95 14.73
CA VAL A 100 9.03 21.83 14.18
C VAL A 100 8.38 21.45 12.86
N THR A 101 9.15 21.55 11.78
CA THR A 101 8.74 21.09 10.45
C THR A 101 9.72 20.09 9.91
N GLU A 102 9.24 19.04 9.28
CA GLU A 102 10.09 18.02 8.70
C GLU A 102 9.47 17.49 7.40
N SER A 103 10.32 17.16 6.43
CA SER A 103 9.93 16.48 5.20
C SER A 103 10.80 15.25 5.00
N TYR A 104 10.17 14.11 4.75
CA TYR A 104 10.87 12.85 4.55
C TYR A 104 10.05 11.89 3.68
N THR A 105 10.66 10.78 3.26
CA THR A 105 9.99 9.76 2.44
C THR A 105 10.09 8.40 3.11
N MET A 106 8.95 7.74 3.25
CA MET A 106 8.86 6.35 3.71
C MET A 106 9.05 5.38 2.54
N THR A 107 9.58 4.20 2.81
CA THR A 107 9.68 3.12 1.82
C THR A 107 8.37 2.34 1.67
N THR A 108 7.54 2.31 2.72
CA THR A 108 6.26 1.63 2.84
C THR A 108 5.21 2.58 3.39
N GLY A 109 4.02 2.07 3.67
CA GLY A 109 2.98 2.78 4.40
C GLY A 109 1.91 3.40 3.53
N LYS A 110 0.91 3.96 4.19
CA LYS A 110 -0.30 4.55 3.59
C LYS A 110 -0.07 5.88 2.87
N GLN A 111 1.07 6.50 3.10
CA GLN A 111 1.49 7.74 2.45
C GLN A 111 3.03 7.82 2.48
N ARG A 112 3.68 7.76 1.31
CA ARG A 112 5.15 7.75 1.23
C ARG A 112 5.78 9.11 1.49
N SER A 113 5.27 10.17 0.85
CA SER A 113 5.80 11.53 1.04
C SER A 113 5.17 12.15 2.28
N ARG A 114 5.99 12.56 3.22
CA ARG A 114 5.59 13.15 4.49
C ARG A 114 6.03 14.61 4.57
N GLN A 115 5.12 15.44 5.01
CA GLN A 115 5.39 16.82 5.44
C GLN A 115 4.68 17.01 6.77
N THR A 116 5.45 17.21 7.83
CA THR A 116 4.92 17.32 9.17
C THR A 116 5.17 18.72 9.73
N ALA A 117 4.26 19.23 10.50
CA ALA A 117 4.38 20.47 11.22
C ALA A 117 3.78 20.34 12.62
N TYR A 118 4.53 20.79 13.62
CA TYR A 118 4.12 20.77 15.02
C TYR A 118 4.44 22.10 15.68
N THR A 119 3.59 22.57 16.55
CA THR A 119 3.97 23.44 17.63
C THR A 119 4.55 22.57 18.74
N GLU A 120 5.80 22.81 19.12
CA GLU A 120 6.45 22.13 20.24
C GLU A 120 6.63 23.09 21.39
N THR A 121 6.18 22.69 22.57
CA THR A 121 6.36 23.42 23.83
C THR A 121 7.12 22.54 24.81
N THR A 122 8.18 23.07 25.40
CA THR A 122 8.89 22.46 26.54
C THR A 122 8.50 23.19 27.81
N LEU A 123 7.94 22.49 28.78
CA LEU A 123 7.62 22.95 30.12
C LEU A 123 8.61 22.31 31.10
N SER A 124 9.44 23.12 31.74
CA SER A 124 10.46 22.66 32.69
C SER A 124 9.97 22.79 34.12
N PHE A 125 10.18 21.75 34.90
CA PHE A 125 9.80 21.68 36.30
C PHE A 125 10.98 21.25 37.19
N SER A 126 10.89 21.64 38.46
CA SER A 126 11.76 21.17 39.56
C SER A 126 10.90 20.34 40.51
N GLY A 127 11.34 19.14 40.85
CA GLY A 127 10.77 18.31 41.89
C GLY A 127 11.56 18.36 43.19
N THR A 128 11.21 17.51 44.14
CA THR A 128 11.87 17.40 45.44
C THR A 128 13.38 17.15 45.28
N GLY A 129 14.19 17.84 46.07
CA GLY A 129 15.65 17.73 46.03
C GLY A 129 16.30 18.37 44.80
N GLY A 130 15.55 19.16 44.00
CA GLY A 130 16.07 19.85 42.81
C GLY A 130 16.12 18.95 41.56
N ALA A 131 15.51 17.76 41.59
CA ALA A 131 15.39 16.89 40.43
C ALA A 131 14.60 17.58 39.31
N ARG A 132 15.03 17.41 38.05
CA ARG A 132 14.50 18.13 36.88
C ARG A 132 13.61 17.21 36.05
N LEU A 133 12.50 17.78 35.58
CA LEU A 133 11.61 17.19 34.62
C LEU A 133 11.27 18.22 33.54
N ASP A 134 11.52 17.88 32.27
CA ASP A 134 10.99 18.64 31.16
C ASP A 134 9.84 17.80 30.51
N VAL A 135 8.66 18.39 30.40
CA VAL A 135 7.53 17.83 29.65
C VAL A 135 7.52 18.48 28.28
N VAL A 136 7.85 17.72 27.26
CA VAL A 136 7.82 18.19 25.86
C VAL A 136 6.48 17.82 25.25
N VAL A 137 5.73 18.81 24.78
CA VAL A 137 4.40 18.64 24.18
C VAL A 137 4.50 19.04 22.71
N ARG A 138 3.93 18.22 21.82
CA ARG A 138 3.73 18.52 20.39
C ARG A 138 2.24 18.52 20.05
N ALA A 139 1.80 19.51 19.33
CA ALA A 139 0.46 19.55 18.72
C ALA A 139 0.58 19.77 17.21
N SER A 140 -0.08 18.90 16.43
CA SER A 140 -0.37 19.07 15.00
C SER A 140 -1.83 19.43 14.81
N ASP A 141 -2.28 19.64 13.56
CA ASP A 141 -3.70 19.89 13.29
C ASP A 141 -4.60 18.65 13.44
N THR A 142 -4.01 17.46 13.58
CA THR A 142 -4.73 16.17 13.67
C THR A 142 -4.30 15.30 14.85
N GLY A 143 -3.51 15.83 15.79
CA GLY A 143 -3.08 15.03 16.93
C GLY A 143 -2.18 15.77 17.90
N VAL A 144 -1.99 15.16 19.04
CA VAL A 144 -1.16 15.65 20.13
C VAL A 144 -0.24 14.56 20.65
N ALA A 145 0.89 14.98 21.24
CA ALA A 145 1.80 14.05 21.89
C ALA A 145 2.54 14.75 23.04
N TYR A 146 2.98 13.97 24.01
CA TYR A 146 3.93 14.42 25.02
C TYR A 146 4.97 13.34 25.34
N ARG A 147 6.12 13.77 25.84
CA ARG A 147 7.15 12.89 26.42
C ARG A 147 7.85 13.58 27.58
N TYR A 148 8.54 12.80 28.38
CA TYR A 148 9.39 13.28 29.43
C TYR A 148 10.85 13.34 28.97
N VAL A 149 11.54 14.40 29.39
CA VAL A 149 12.98 14.50 29.27
C VAL A 149 13.57 14.71 30.66
N LEU A 150 14.44 13.79 31.06
CA LEU A 150 15.19 13.86 32.33
C LEU A 150 16.62 14.28 32.02
N PRO A 151 16.99 15.54 32.28
CA PRO A 151 18.36 15.99 32.07
C PRO A 151 19.28 15.40 33.15
N GLY A 152 20.59 15.45 32.89
CA GLY A 152 21.60 14.97 33.83
C GLY A 152 22.58 14.00 33.24
N SER A 153 23.23 13.19 34.06
CA SER A 153 24.20 12.17 33.64
C SER A 153 24.18 10.99 34.63
N GLY A 154 24.72 9.86 34.23
CA GLY A 154 24.75 8.64 35.00
C GLY A 154 23.57 7.70 34.76
N SER A 155 23.56 6.57 35.44
CA SER A 155 22.53 5.54 35.33
C SER A 155 21.30 5.89 36.21
N VAL A 156 20.10 5.59 35.68
CA VAL A 156 18.84 5.73 36.41
C VAL A 156 17.90 4.57 36.10
N THR A 157 17.11 4.14 37.10
CA THR A 157 16.02 3.17 36.85
C THR A 157 14.69 3.91 36.85
N VAL A 158 13.92 3.79 35.75
CA VAL A 158 12.52 4.23 35.72
C VAL A 158 11.66 3.13 36.35
N THR A 159 10.87 3.51 37.36
CA THR A 159 10.04 2.58 38.12
C THR A 159 8.55 2.66 37.79
N GLY A 160 8.14 3.66 36.97
CA GLY A 160 6.78 3.81 36.49
C GLY A 160 6.45 5.21 35.97
N GLU A 161 5.31 5.33 35.35
CA GLU A 161 4.72 6.60 34.94
C GLU A 161 3.33 6.79 35.54
N ALA A 162 2.91 8.06 35.64
CA ALA A 162 1.51 8.42 35.88
C ALA A 162 0.73 8.68 34.61
N SER A 163 1.39 8.52 33.44
CA SER A 163 0.82 8.75 32.11
C SER A 163 -0.51 8.04 31.94
N SER A 164 -1.57 8.78 31.66
CA SER A 164 -2.91 8.19 31.53
C SER A 164 -3.77 8.94 30.52
N TRP A 165 -4.85 8.29 30.08
CA TRP A 165 -5.84 8.78 29.15
C TRP A 165 -7.21 8.64 29.77
N THR A 166 -7.88 9.76 30.04
CA THR A 166 -9.24 9.79 30.58
C THR A 166 -10.21 10.25 29.51
N VAL A 167 -11.24 9.44 29.26
CA VAL A 167 -12.33 9.72 28.31
C VAL A 167 -13.67 9.61 29.03
N PRO A 168 -14.79 10.16 28.51
CA PRO A 168 -16.09 9.91 29.12
C PRO A 168 -16.39 8.40 29.26
N ALA A 169 -16.87 7.95 30.40
CA ALA A 169 -17.17 6.53 30.63
C ALA A 169 -18.15 5.92 29.62
N SER A 170 -19.04 6.76 29.03
CA SER A 170 -19.98 6.36 27.99
C SER A 170 -19.42 6.39 26.57
N ALA A 171 -18.16 6.81 26.39
CA ALA A 171 -17.51 6.82 25.08
C ALA A 171 -17.40 5.39 24.53
N ASN A 172 -17.71 5.19 23.23
CA ASN A 172 -17.43 3.89 22.60
C ASN A 172 -15.93 3.66 22.58
N ALA A 173 -15.54 2.40 22.79
CA ALA A 173 -14.15 1.99 22.82
C ALA A 173 -13.94 0.71 22.01
N TRP A 174 -12.84 0.65 21.27
CA TRP A 174 -12.34 -0.55 20.62
C TRP A 174 -10.96 -0.85 21.21
N LEU A 175 -10.89 -1.97 21.93
CA LEU A 175 -9.76 -2.36 22.77
C LEU A 175 -9.31 -3.76 22.40
N VAL A 176 -8.04 -4.06 22.64
CA VAL A 176 -7.48 -5.40 22.48
C VAL A 176 -6.85 -5.84 23.81
N PRO A 177 -7.29 -6.95 24.42
CA PRO A 177 -6.68 -7.50 25.62
C PRO A 177 -5.26 -7.99 25.30
N PRO A 178 -4.38 -8.10 26.31
CA PRO A 178 -3.07 -8.68 26.09
C PRO A 178 -3.21 -10.12 25.60
N ASP A 179 -2.45 -10.41 24.60
CA ASP A 179 -2.23 -11.74 24.07
C ASP A 179 -0.73 -11.90 23.82
N ARG A 180 -0.27 -13.13 23.86
CA ARG A 180 1.08 -13.46 23.43
C ARG A 180 1.23 -13.06 21.96
N GLU A 181 2.29 -12.37 21.59
CA GLU A 181 2.57 -12.01 20.18
C GLU A 181 1.64 -10.93 19.58
N ASP A 182 0.88 -10.18 20.44
CA ASP A 182 -0.08 -9.15 20.01
C ASP A 182 -1.17 -9.63 19.03
N GLN A 183 -1.54 -10.90 19.10
CA GLN A 183 -2.56 -11.52 18.28
C GLN A 183 -3.95 -11.51 18.93
N GLY A 184 -4.20 -10.64 19.91
CA GLY A 184 -5.50 -10.49 20.55
C GLY A 184 -6.57 -9.93 19.62
N GLN A 185 -7.83 -10.28 19.88
CA GLN A 185 -8.97 -9.76 19.14
C GLN A 185 -9.45 -8.42 19.70
N TRP A 186 -9.56 -7.39 18.86
CA TRP A 186 -10.25 -6.15 19.19
C TRP A 186 -11.74 -6.40 19.43
N PHE A 187 -12.27 -5.82 20.49
CA PHE A 187 -13.70 -5.86 20.79
C PHE A 187 -14.26 -4.46 21.04
N ALA A 188 -15.53 -4.27 20.74
CA ALA A 188 -16.24 -3.03 20.99
C ALA A 188 -16.89 -3.05 22.38
N THR A 189 -16.78 -1.94 23.10
CA THR A 189 -17.37 -1.72 24.43
C THR A 189 -17.58 -0.22 24.66
N THR A 190 -17.95 0.17 25.90
CA THR A 190 -17.79 1.57 26.36
C THR A 190 -16.55 1.70 27.23
N ALA A 191 -15.96 2.88 27.26
CA ALA A 191 -14.73 3.12 28.03
C ALA A 191 -14.85 2.71 29.50
N GLY A 192 -15.97 3.05 30.18
CA GLY A 192 -16.23 2.64 31.56
C GLY A 192 -16.73 1.21 31.69
N GLY A 193 -17.29 0.62 30.62
CA GLY A 193 -17.81 -0.75 30.62
C GLY A 193 -16.75 -1.82 30.31
N ALA A 194 -15.54 -1.42 29.93
CA ALA A 194 -14.45 -2.35 29.69
C ALA A 194 -14.12 -3.16 30.95
N PRO A 195 -13.83 -4.46 30.87
CA PRO A 195 -13.38 -5.26 32.00
C PRO A 195 -12.10 -4.70 32.65
N THR A 196 -11.91 -5.00 33.96
CA THR A 196 -10.62 -4.76 34.61
C THR A 196 -9.56 -5.63 33.95
N ASN A 197 -8.60 -5.00 33.28
CA ASN A 197 -7.52 -5.67 32.56
C ASN A 197 -6.41 -4.67 32.19
N THR A 198 -5.34 -5.16 31.61
CA THR A 198 -4.45 -4.36 30.77
C THR A 198 -4.88 -4.50 29.32
N TYR A 199 -4.62 -3.50 28.49
CA TYR A 199 -4.94 -3.50 27.07
C TYR A 199 -3.70 -3.08 26.27
N HIS A 200 -3.52 -3.68 25.09
CA HIS A 200 -2.47 -3.23 24.18
C HIS A 200 -2.83 -1.88 23.53
N GLN A 201 -1.83 -1.20 23.05
CA GLN A 201 -1.98 -0.02 22.21
C GLN A 201 -1.83 -0.41 20.75
N PRO A 202 -2.60 0.22 19.81
CA PRO A 202 -3.45 1.40 20.06
C PRO A 202 -4.79 1.05 20.68
N ALA A 203 -5.42 2.06 21.31
CA ALA A 203 -6.81 1.99 21.75
C ALA A 203 -7.60 3.12 21.08
N LEU A 204 -8.76 2.80 20.49
CA LEU A 204 -9.62 3.75 19.80
C LEU A 204 -10.84 4.11 20.67
N PHE A 205 -11.10 5.40 20.83
CA PHE A 205 -12.26 5.93 21.54
C PHE A 205 -13.07 6.86 20.63
N GLN A 206 -14.41 6.81 20.76
CA GLN A 206 -15.32 7.73 20.11
C GLN A 206 -16.08 8.57 21.12
N ILE A 207 -15.93 9.88 21.04
CA ILE A 207 -16.53 10.87 21.92
C ILE A 207 -17.41 11.79 21.07
N GLY A 208 -18.70 11.50 21.01
CA GLY A 208 -19.60 12.18 20.09
C GLY A 208 -19.20 11.91 18.64
N ASN A 209 -18.91 12.96 17.87
CA ASN A 209 -18.42 12.85 16.48
C ASN A 209 -16.89 12.82 16.37
N ALA A 210 -16.18 13.02 17.46
CA ALA A 210 -14.72 12.98 17.48
C ALA A 210 -14.21 11.58 17.88
N TYR A 211 -13.02 11.26 17.38
CA TYR A 211 -12.29 10.05 17.73
C TYR A 211 -10.93 10.41 18.32
N ALA A 212 -10.43 9.55 19.20
CA ALA A 212 -9.08 9.55 19.70
C ALA A 212 -8.47 8.16 19.56
N LEU A 213 -7.39 8.04 18.80
CA LEU A 213 -6.55 6.83 18.78
C LEU A 213 -5.32 7.09 19.62
N VAL A 214 -5.26 6.50 20.81
CA VAL A 214 -4.12 6.63 21.71
C VAL A 214 -3.10 5.53 21.47
N ALA A 215 -1.82 5.93 21.45
CA ALA A 215 -0.71 5.04 21.17
C ALA A 215 0.58 5.59 21.79
N GLU A 216 1.67 4.87 21.60
CA GLU A 216 3.03 5.35 21.86
C GLU A 216 3.90 5.15 20.63
N THR A 217 5.02 5.89 20.55
CA THR A 217 5.98 5.78 19.45
C THR A 217 7.37 6.25 19.85
N ASP A 218 8.36 6.08 18.96
CA ASP A 218 9.79 6.34 19.23
C ASP A 218 10.35 5.38 20.29
N LEU A 219 9.94 4.12 20.19
CA LEU A 219 10.30 3.06 21.13
C LEU A 219 11.54 2.32 20.65
N ASP A 220 12.56 2.23 21.51
CA ASP A 220 13.80 1.48 21.28
C ASP A 220 14.36 0.91 22.56
N GLY A 221 15.52 0.24 22.52
CA GLY A 221 16.16 -0.42 23.65
C GLY A 221 16.56 0.48 24.84
N ARG A 222 16.32 1.79 24.77
CA ARG A 222 16.52 2.72 25.89
C ARG A 222 15.35 2.70 26.87
N TYR A 223 14.21 2.12 26.48
CA TYR A 223 12.97 2.09 27.25
C TYR A 223 12.29 0.73 27.13
N ALA A 224 11.10 0.57 27.74
CA ALA A 224 10.19 -0.56 27.53
C ALA A 224 8.86 -0.06 27.01
N ALA A 225 8.09 -0.92 26.35
CA ALA A 225 6.75 -0.58 25.94
C ALA A 225 5.79 -0.48 27.14
N SER A 226 4.62 0.10 26.90
CA SER A 226 3.57 0.16 27.91
C SER A 226 2.26 -0.42 27.41
N TYR A 227 1.52 -1.05 28.35
CA TYR A 227 0.13 -1.40 28.24
C TYR A 227 -0.75 -0.29 28.81
N LEU A 228 -2.05 -0.35 28.57
CA LEU A 228 -3.05 0.50 29.21
C LEU A 228 -3.77 -0.30 30.31
N SER A 229 -3.42 -0.07 31.57
CA SER A 229 -4.10 -0.65 32.72
C SER A 229 -5.43 0.04 32.94
N HIS A 230 -6.50 -0.72 33.15
CA HIS A 230 -7.86 -0.24 33.36
C HIS A 230 -8.58 -1.03 34.46
N THR A 231 -9.43 -0.33 35.21
CA THR A 231 -10.35 -0.92 36.19
C THR A 231 -11.78 -0.68 35.74
N SER A 232 -12.60 -1.71 35.71
CA SER A 232 -14.01 -1.63 35.32
C SER A 232 -14.76 -0.55 36.11
N GLY A 233 -15.53 0.27 35.39
CA GLY A 233 -16.21 1.43 35.96
C GLY A 233 -15.35 2.72 35.94
N SER A 234 -14.05 2.62 35.71
CA SER A 234 -13.16 3.77 35.52
C SER A 234 -13.32 4.38 34.12
N ALA A 235 -13.05 5.67 33.97
CA ALA A 235 -12.93 6.36 32.71
C ALA A 235 -11.46 6.57 32.27
N THR A 236 -10.52 6.03 33.07
CA THR A 236 -9.07 6.29 32.91
C THR A 236 -8.32 5.01 32.55
N TYR A 237 -7.41 5.13 31.60
CA TYR A 237 -6.48 4.11 31.12
C TYR A 237 -5.07 4.57 31.41
N THR A 238 -4.35 3.87 32.27
CA THR A 238 -3.02 4.29 32.78
C THR A 238 -1.91 3.46 32.14
N ALA A 239 -0.85 4.09 31.68
CA ALA A 239 0.31 3.41 31.14
C ALA A 239 1.00 2.56 32.22
N GLN A 240 1.10 1.27 31.94
CA GLN A 240 1.82 0.29 32.76
C GLN A 240 3.02 -0.21 31.96
N LEU A 241 4.23 0.09 32.45
CA LEU A 241 5.46 -0.32 31.78
C LEU A 241 5.70 -1.83 31.93
N GLU A 242 6.29 -2.41 30.88
CA GLU A 242 6.71 -3.81 30.89
C GLU A 242 8.05 -3.95 31.63
N GLY A 243 7.98 -4.12 32.95
CA GLY A 243 9.15 -4.24 33.81
C GLY A 243 9.87 -2.95 34.17
N GLY A 244 10.94 -3.07 34.94
CA GLY A 244 11.82 -1.97 35.28
C GLY A 244 12.77 -1.62 34.16
N ILE A 245 13.01 -0.32 33.95
CA ILE A 245 13.86 0.20 32.86
C ILE A 245 15.11 0.80 33.47
N THR A 246 16.28 0.26 33.13
CA THR A 246 17.57 0.84 33.52
C THR A 246 18.20 1.51 32.30
N THR A 247 18.48 2.82 32.41
CA THR A 247 18.96 3.62 31.30
C THR A 247 19.96 4.67 31.79
N THR A 248 20.52 5.44 30.86
CA THR A 248 21.44 6.55 31.17
C THR A 248 20.80 7.91 30.89
N LEU A 249 21.11 8.87 31.75
CA LEU A 249 20.74 10.27 31.52
C LEU A 249 21.74 10.98 30.56
N PRO A 250 21.26 11.94 29.74
CA PRO A 250 19.88 12.39 29.66
C PRO A 250 18.95 11.35 29.00
N LEU A 251 17.75 11.19 29.54
CA LEU A 251 16.72 10.31 29.01
C LEU A 251 15.62 11.12 28.32
N SER A 252 15.25 10.75 27.10
CA SER A 252 13.96 11.09 26.47
C SER A 252 13.12 9.82 26.40
N THR A 253 11.94 9.84 27.00
CA THR A 253 11.01 8.69 26.92
C THR A 253 10.39 8.58 25.53
N PRO A 254 9.78 7.44 25.16
CA PRO A 254 8.87 7.38 24.02
C PRO A 254 7.77 8.45 24.11
N TRP A 255 7.21 8.82 22.96
CA TRP A 255 6.06 9.71 22.91
C TRP A 255 4.78 8.98 23.29
N ARG A 256 3.97 9.61 24.12
CA ARG A 256 2.57 9.27 24.38
C ARG A 256 1.74 10.10 23.41
N THR A 257 1.02 9.44 22.47
CA THR A 257 0.37 10.09 21.32
C THR A 257 -1.14 9.88 21.31
N ALA A 258 -1.85 10.84 20.74
CA ALA A 258 -3.25 10.70 20.38
C ALA A 258 -3.49 11.33 18.99
N ALA A 259 -3.90 10.52 18.02
CA ALA A 259 -4.50 11.03 16.79
C ALA A 259 -5.93 11.46 17.09
N LEU A 260 -6.30 12.68 16.69
CA LEU A 260 -7.57 13.32 17.06
C LEU A 260 -8.31 13.86 15.83
N GLY A 261 -9.63 13.81 15.85
CA GLY A 261 -10.46 14.37 14.81
C GLY A 261 -11.68 13.50 14.49
N ASP A 262 -12.19 13.60 13.27
CA ASP A 262 -13.15 12.64 12.75
C ASP A 262 -12.49 11.27 12.44
N LEU A 263 -13.29 10.29 12.09
CA LEU A 263 -12.79 8.94 11.80
C LEU A 263 -11.78 8.93 10.63
N ALA A 264 -11.96 9.80 9.63
CA ALA A 264 -11.04 9.91 8.51
C ALA A 264 -9.67 10.46 8.95
N SER A 265 -9.66 11.52 9.75
CA SER A 265 -8.44 12.10 10.32
C SER A 265 -7.63 11.07 11.12
N VAL A 266 -8.30 10.25 11.93
CA VAL A 266 -7.64 9.20 12.72
C VAL A 266 -7.12 8.09 11.82
N THR A 267 -7.94 7.57 10.89
CA THR A 267 -7.55 6.46 9.99
C THR A 267 -6.36 6.84 9.10
N GLN A 268 -6.32 8.10 8.64
CA GLN A 268 -5.28 8.62 7.77
C GLN A 268 -4.05 9.13 8.55
N SER A 269 -4.12 9.19 9.88
CA SER A 269 -3.04 9.71 10.73
C SER A 269 -1.72 8.99 10.50
N THR A 270 -0.65 9.74 10.52
CA THR A 270 0.73 9.29 10.39
C THR A 270 1.59 9.63 11.61
N ILE A 271 0.93 10.07 12.69
CA ILE A 271 1.57 10.62 13.89
C ILE A 271 2.60 9.69 14.53
N THR A 272 2.39 8.38 14.45
CA THR A 272 3.33 7.39 15.02
C THR A 272 4.65 7.34 14.26
N ASP A 273 4.63 7.46 12.93
CA ASP A 273 5.85 7.59 12.14
C ASP A 273 6.45 8.99 12.30
N ASP A 274 5.62 10.03 12.22
CA ASP A 274 6.07 11.43 12.21
C ASP A 274 6.82 11.85 13.48
N LEU A 275 6.53 11.20 14.62
CA LEU A 275 7.17 11.45 15.91
C LEU A 275 8.34 10.51 16.21
N ALA A 276 8.48 9.41 15.46
CA ALA A 276 9.61 8.50 15.63
C ALA A 276 10.94 9.13 15.17
N ALA A 277 12.03 8.58 15.64
CA ALA A 277 13.36 9.03 15.27
C ALA A 277 13.60 8.93 13.73
N PRO A 278 14.37 9.85 13.15
CA PRO A 278 14.76 9.77 11.74
C PRO A 278 15.45 8.46 11.38
N SER A 279 15.40 8.11 10.09
CA SER A 279 16.02 6.90 9.56
C SER A 279 17.49 6.78 9.94
N LYS A 280 17.89 5.63 10.47
CA LYS A 280 19.28 5.23 10.70
C LYS A 280 19.94 4.63 9.44
N VAL A 281 19.16 4.46 8.35
CA VAL A 281 19.64 3.94 7.07
C VAL A 281 19.69 5.05 6.04
N SER A 282 20.88 5.41 5.61
CA SER A 282 21.09 6.54 4.66
C SER A 282 20.75 6.17 3.21
N ASP A 283 21.06 4.94 2.78
CA ASP A 283 20.72 4.42 1.44
C ASP A 283 19.56 3.44 1.56
N THR A 284 18.36 3.87 1.20
CA THR A 284 17.15 3.02 1.18
C THR A 284 16.82 2.48 -0.20
N SER A 285 17.65 2.71 -1.21
CA SER A 285 17.37 2.35 -2.62
C SER A 285 17.22 0.83 -2.85
N TRP A 286 17.78 0.02 -1.96
CA TRP A 286 17.71 -1.44 -2.00
C TRP A 286 16.43 -2.02 -1.35
N ILE A 287 15.68 -1.22 -0.60
CA ILE A 287 14.43 -1.62 0.02
C ILE A 287 13.32 -1.56 -1.03
N LYS A 288 12.73 -2.70 -1.34
CA LYS A 288 11.73 -2.83 -2.41
C LYS A 288 10.48 -3.52 -1.84
N PRO A 289 9.45 -2.76 -1.45
CA PRO A 289 8.16 -3.35 -1.12
C PRO A 289 7.58 -4.15 -2.29
N GLY A 290 6.77 -5.15 -2.02
CA GLY A 290 6.21 -5.98 -3.08
C GLY A 290 5.26 -7.07 -2.60
N THR A 291 4.65 -7.74 -3.57
CA THR A 291 3.78 -8.89 -3.35
C THR A 291 4.60 -10.15 -3.14
N VAL A 292 4.21 -10.95 -2.17
CA VAL A 292 4.87 -12.19 -1.76
C VAL A 292 3.91 -13.37 -1.95
N ALA A 293 4.33 -14.40 -2.66
CA ALA A 293 3.64 -15.68 -2.66
C ALA A 293 4.11 -16.49 -1.44
N TRP A 294 3.17 -16.86 -0.58
CA TRP A 294 3.46 -17.54 0.68
C TRP A 294 2.63 -18.81 0.82
N SER A 295 3.29 -19.90 1.13
CA SER A 295 2.73 -21.25 0.98
C SER A 295 2.29 -21.90 2.28
N TRP A 296 2.83 -21.46 3.42
CA TRP A 296 2.71 -22.20 4.68
C TRP A 296 1.25 -22.33 5.14
N LEU A 297 0.45 -21.27 5.04
CA LEU A 297 -0.93 -21.28 5.54
C LEU A 297 -1.82 -22.27 4.78
N SER A 298 -1.72 -22.32 3.46
CA SER A 298 -2.50 -23.26 2.64
C SER A 298 -1.93 -24.70 2.66
N GLU A 299 -0.62 -24.86 2.92
CA GLU A 299 0.07 -26.16 2.88
C GLU A 299 1.29 -26.16 3.83
N HIS A 300 1.07 -26.44 5.12
CA HIS A 300 2.10 -26.36 6.18
C HIS A 300 3.37 -27.16 5.87
N SER A 301 3.29 -28.24 5.10
CA SER A 301 4.45 -29.05 4.72
C SER A 301 5.26 -28.49 3.54
N SER A 302 4.71 -27.50 2.83
CA SER A 302 5.29 -26.98 1.58
C SER A 302 6.68 -26.39 1.74
N PRO A 303 7.05 -25.70 2.86
CA PRO A 303 8.39 -25.14 3.02
C PRO A 303 9.51 -26.18 3.09
N SER A 304 9.19 -27.43 3.40
CA SER A 304 10.16 -28.53 3.40
C SER A 304 10.43 -29.12 2.01
N SER A 305 9.69 -28.69 0.98
CA SER A 305 9.76 -29.22 -0.38
C SER A 305 10.33 -28.19 -1.36
N GLU A 306 11.59 -28.33 -1.74
CA GLU A 306 12.21 -27.49 -2.78
C GLU A 306 11.39 -27.49 -4.08
N ALA A 307 10.88 -28.65 -4.49
CA ALA A 307 10.09 -28.79 -5.71
C ALA A 307 8.79 -27.97 -5.62
N ARG A 308 8.12 -27.98 -4.47
CA ARG A 308 6.89 -27.19 -4.24
C ARG A 308 7.21 -25.70 -4.21
N GLN A 309 8.27 -25.28 -3.55
CA GLN A 309 8.68 -23.88 -3.52
C GLN A 309 9.05 -23.36 -4.93
N LYS A 310 9.64 -24.19 -5.81
CA LYS A 310 9.85 -23.82 -7.23
C LYS A 310 8.55 -23.55 -7.97
N GLN A 311 7.45 -24.24 -7.66
CA GLN A 311 6.13 -23.98 -8.26
C GLN A 311 5.61 -22.60 -7.83
N TYR A 312 5.81 -22.20 -6.55
CA TYR A 312 5.48 -20.84 -6.09
C TYR A 312 6.35 -19.78 -6.76
N VAL A 313 7.62 -20.05 -7.00
CA VAL A 313 8.49 -19.15 -7.78
C VAL A 313 7.99 -19.00 -9.22
N ASP A 314 7.62 -20.09 -9.88
CA ASP A 314 7.09 -20.06 -11.25
C ASP A 314 5.75 -19.32 -11.32
N PHE A 315 4.88 -19.51 -10.32
CA PHE A 315 3.65 -18.76 -10.17
C PHE A 315 3.93 -17.25 -9.97
N ALA A 316 4.79 -16.90 -9.04
CA ALA A 316 5.18 -15.51 -8.78
C ALA A 316 5.74 -14.84 -10.05
N GLN A 317 6.57 -15.55 -10.82
CA GLN A 317 7.08 -15.07 -12.11
C GLN A 317 5.94 -14.80 -13.12
N ARG A 318 5.02 -15.76 -13.30
CA ARG A 318 3.89 -15.61 -14.24
C ARG A 318 3.01 -14.41 -13.88
N HIS A 319 2.82 -14.18 -12.58
CA HIS A 319 1.97 -13.13 -12.04
C HIS A 319 2.73 -11.83 -11.76
N GLY A 320 4.06 -11.78 -11.91
CA GLY A 320 4.91 -10.61 -11.67
C GLY A 320 4.95 -10.21 -10.21
N TRP A 321 4.72 -11.16 -9.32
CA TRP A 321 4.92 -10.99 -7.89
C TRP A 321 6.42 -11.04 -7.59
N GLY A 322 6.89 -10.08 -6.79
CA GLY A 322 8.34 -9.88 -6.64
C GLY A 322 9.02 -10.90 -5.73
N TYR A 323 8.26 -11.63 -4.90
CA TYR A 323 8.83 -12.42 -3.82
C TYR A 323 8.13 -13.76 -3.63
N VAL A 324 8.89 -14.70 -3.05
CA VAL A 324 8.40 -15.94 -2.43
C VAL A 324 8.96 -16.00 -1.02
N LEU A 325 8.12 -16.28 -0.02
CA LEU A 325 8.56 -16.58 1.34
C LEU A 325 8.61 -18.09 1.52
N ILE A 326 9.79 -18.59 1.87
CA ILE A 326 10.02 -19.96 2.30
C ILE A 326 10.01 -19.97 3.82
N ASP A 327 8.92 -20.49 4.39
CA ASP A 327 8.62 -20.45 5.82
C ASP A 327 9.32 -21.57 6.59
N GLU A 328 8.91 -21.85 7.83
CA GLU A 328 9.44 -22.89 8.68
C GLU A 328 9.53 -24.23 7.97
N GLY A 329 10.72 -24.88 8.01
CA GLY A 329 10.95 -26.20 7.41
C GLY A 329 11.99 -26.20 6.27
N TRP A 330 12.52 -25.04 5.87
CA TRP A 330 13.56 -24.96 4.85
C TRP A 330 14.89 -25.64 5.30
N SER A 331 15.73 -26.00 4.33
CA SER A 331 17.06 -26.57 4.58
C SER A 331 18.15 -25.82 3.83
N SER A 332 19.26 -25.58 4.53
CA SER A 332 20.47 -24.99 3.92
C SER A 332 21.06 -25.82 2.77
N SER A 333 20.66 -27.07 2.64
CA SER A 333 21.14 -27.97 1.58
C SER A 333 20.61 -27.58 0.18
N TRP A 334 19.44 -26.94 0.08
CA TRP A 334 18.81 -26.59 -1.19
C TRP A 334 18.44 -25.10 -1.33
N VAL A 335 18.48 -24.31 -0.24
CA VAL A 335 18.16 -22.87 -0.32
C VAL A 335 19.03 -22.12 -1.35
N PRO A 336 20.35 -22.34 -1.46
CA PRO A 336 21.14 -21.67 -2.50
C PRO A 336 20.65 -21.95 -3.92
N ASP A 337 20.19 -23.18 -4.19
CA ASP A 337 19.69 -23.57 -5.51
C ASP A 337 18.36 -22.89 -5.84
N ILE A 338 17.40 -22.84 -4.90
CA ILE A 338 16.13 -22.15 -5.14
C ILE A 338 16.31 -20.63 -5.23
N VAL A 339 17.22 -20.03 -4.47
CA VAL A 339 17.53 -18.60 -4.60
C VAL A 339 18.06 -18.29 -6.01
N SER A 340 18.96 -19.14 -6.53
CA SER A 340 19.47 -19.03 -7.90
C SER A 340 18.35 -19.21 -8.93
N TYR A 341 17.47 -20.20 -8.71
CA TYR A 341 16.31 -20.48 -9.56
C TYR A 341 15.32 -19.28 -9.61
N ALA A 342 14.99 -18.70 -8.45
CA ALA A 342 14.11 -17.56 -8.32
C ALA A 342 14.73 -16.31 -8.99
N LYS A 343 16.02 -16.05 -8.72
CA LYS A 343 16.73 -14.90 -9.29
C LYS A 343 16.77 -14.93 -10.81
N ALA A 344 16.96 -16.11 -11.41
CA ALA A 344 16.92 -16.29 -12.86
C ALA A 344 15.55 -15.93 -13.46
N ARG A 345 14.48 -15.92 -12.65
CA ARG A 345 13.10 -15.60 -13.01
C ARG A 345 12.65 -14.20 -12.60
N GLY A 346 13.54 -13.42 -12.00
CA GLY A 346 13.22 -12.08 -11.49
C GLY A 346 12.43 -12.08 -10.18
N VAL A 347 12.34 -13.23 -9.51
CA VAL A 347 11.71 -13.40 -8.20
C VAL A 347 12.78 -13.42 -7.11
N GLN A 348 12.51 -12.87 -5.95
CA GLN A 348 13.41 -12.87 -4.80
C GLN A 348 12.86 -13.77 -3.68
N VAL A 349 13.76 -14.30 -2.88
CA VAL A 349 13.43 -15.21 -1.77
C VAL A 349 13.53 -14.49 -0.44
N ILE A 350 12.57 -14.74 0.43
CA ILE A 350 12.53 -14.38 1.85
C ILE A 350 12.63 -15.69 2.63
N LEU A 351 13.42 -15.71 3.72
CA LEU A 351 13.54 -16.90 4.58
C LEU A 351 12.99 -16.62 5.98
N TRP A 352 12.28 -17.60 6.52
CA TRP A 352 11.81 -17.61 7.89
C TRP A 352 12.90 -18.01 8.89
N PHE A 353 12.86 -17.38 10.07
CA PHE A 353 13.69 -17.71 11.24
C PHE A 353 12.86 -17.65 12.51
N ASN A 354 13.07 -18.59 13.41
CA ASN A 354 12.65 -18.41 14.78
C ASN A 354 13.52 -17.32 15.45
N SER A 355 12.96 -16.48 16.30
CA SER A 355 13.72 -15.46 17.03
C SER A 355 14.87 -16.04 17.84
N SER A 356 14.69 -17.27 18.36
CA SER A 356 15.72 -18.02 19.10
C SER A 356 16.96 -18.36 18.25
N ASP A 357 16.83 -18.45 16.92
CA ASP A 357 17.95 -18.69 15.99
C ASP A 357 18.83 -17.45 15.80
N LEU A 358 18.31 -16.28 16.14
CA LEU A 358 18.95 -14.97 15.99
C LEU A 358 19.09 -14.22 17.33
N HIS A 359 18.91 -14.95 18.45
CA HIS A 359 18.86 -14.34 19.78
C HIS A 359 20.20 -13.71 20.19
N THR A 360 21.30 -14.46 20.10
CA THR A 360 22.63 -13.96 20.46
C THR A 360 23.37 -13.31 19.29
N ALA A 361 24.36 -12.47 19.57
CA ALA A 361 25.22 -11.89 18.55
C ALA A 361 25.91 -12.97 17.70
N ALA A 362 26.39 -14.03 18.33
CA ALA A 362 27.06 -15.13 17.63
C ALA A 362 26.13 -15.83 16.61
N GLN A 363 24.86 -16.05 16.97
CA GLN A 363 23.88 -16.64 16.05
C GLN A 363 23.58 -15.70 14.88
N ARG A 364 23.40 -14.41 15.14
CA ARG A 364 23.20 -13.40 14.08
C ARG A 364 24.41 -13.28 13.16
N ASP A 365 25.62 -13.30 13.71
CA ASP A 365 26.89 -13.27 12.95
C ASP A 365 27.09 -14.52 12.09
N GLN A 366 26.53 -15.65 12.49
CA GLN A 366 26.51 -16.88 11.72
C GLN A 366 25.48 -16.80 10.58
N TRP A 367 24.21 -16.54 10.91
CA TRP A 367 23.11 -16.74 9.96
C TRP A 367 22.90 -15.56 8.99
N LEU A 368 22.90 -14.31 9.46
CA LEU A 368 22.54 -13.18 8.59
C LEU A 368 23.53 -12.96 7.44
N PRO A 369 24.87 -13.03 7.64
CA PRO A 369 25.82 -12.99 6.52
C PRO A 369 25.66 -14.19 5.58
N GLN A 370 25.35 -15.39 6.11
CA GLN A 370 25.19 -16.58 5.29
C GLN A 370 24.00 -16.47 4.34
N VAL A 371 22.82 -16.07 4.84
CA VAL A 371 21.62 -15.90 3.98
C VAL A 371 21.82 -14.76 2.98
N LYS A 372 22.52 -13.70 3.37
CA LYS A 372 22.91 -12.65 2.43
C LYS A 372 23.80 -13.16 1.31
N ASN A 373 24.78 -13.99 1.63
CA ASN A 373 25.69 -14.61 0.64
C ASN A 373 24.94 -15.54 -0.31
N TRP A 374 23.88 -16.21 0.13
CA TRP A 374 23.01 -16.99 -0.75
C TRP A 374 22.22 -16.09 -1.73
N GLY A 375 22.08 -14.80 -1.43
CA GLY A 375 21.33 -13.82 -2.26
C GLY A 375 19.89 -13.64 -1.84
N VAL A 376 19.53 -14.04 -0.62
CA VAL A 376 18.21 -13.82 -0.01
C VAL A 376 17.96 -12.32 0.14
N ALA A 377 16.74 -11.87 -0.14
CA ALA A 377 16.35 -10.45 -0.09
C ALA A 377 16.05 -9.95 1.32
N GLY A 378 15.62 -10.85 2.19
CA GLY A 378 15.27 -10.50 3.57
C GLY A 378 14.78 -11.69 4.36
N VAL A 379 14.39 -11.43 5.60
CA VAL A 379 14.00 -12.46 6.57
C VAL A 379 12.64 -12.15 7.20
N LYS A 380 11.83 -13.18 7.43
CA LYS A 380 10.71 -13.20 8.37
C LYS A 380 11.26 -13.75 9.68
N ILE A 381 11.10 -13.00 10.78
CA ILE A 381 11.58 -13.40 12.11
C ILE A 381 10.36 -13.53 13.01
N ASP A 382 10.19 -14.70 13.62
CA ASP A 382 8.96 -15.12 14.27
C ASP A 382 9.14 -15.45 15.76
N PHE A 383 8.04 -15.42 16.53
CA PHE A 383 7.96 -15.75 17.94
C PHE A 383 8.77 -14.82 18.86
N ILE A 384 8.32 -13.55 18.93
CA ILE A 384 8.92 -12.51 19.79
C ILE A 384 7.88 -12.03 20.78
N ASP A 385 7.78 -12.69 21.91
CA ASP A 385 6.64 -12.64 22.85
C ASP A 385 6.62 -11.44 23.81
N GLU A 386 7.63 -10.55 23.81
CA GLU A 386 7.82 -9.59 24.89
C GLU A 386 8.03 -8.15 24.43
N TYR A 387 7.66 -7.20 25.33
CA TYR A 387 7.87 -5.76 25.18
C TYR A 387 8.90 -5.19 26.13
N SER A 388 9.67 -6.06 26.79
CA SER A 388 10.66 -5.68 27.78
C SER A 388 11.82 -4.88 27.17
N GLN A 389 12.52 -4.12 27.98
CA GLN A 389 13.72 -3.38 27.53
C GLN A 389 14.77 -4.30 26.88
N PRO A 390 15.11 -5.50 27.41
CA PRO A 390 16.02 -6.43 26.75
C PRO A 390 15.55 -6.86 25.37
N THR A 391 14.27 -7.12 25.18
CA THR A 391 13.72 -7.47 23.86
C THR A 391 13.84 -6.32 22.87
N LEU A 392 13.58 -5.08 23.29
CA LEU A 392 13.77 -3.90 22.44
C LEU A 392 15.25 -3.67 22.09
N GLN A 393 16.18 -3.98 22.98
CA GLN A 393 17.63 -3.97 22.69
C GLN A 393 18.01 -5.04 21.67
N TRP A 394 17.34 -6.20 21.72
CA TRP A 394 17.51 -7.25 20.71
C TRP A 394 17.01 -6.78 19.34
N TYR A 395 15.81 -6.12 19.26
CA TYR A 395 15.33 -5.53 18.02
C TYR A 395 16.35 -4.55 17.43
N ASP A 396 16.88 -3.62 18.24
CA ASP A 396 17.90 -2.67 17.79
C ASP A 396 19.13 -3.38 17.21
N ALA A 397 19.59 -4.45 17.84
CA ALA A 397 20.76 -5.22 17.39
C ALA A 397 20.51 -5.96 16.08
N VAL A 398 19.37 -6.64 15.93
CA VAL A 398 18.96 -7.32 14.69
C VAL A 398 18.81 -6.32 13.55
N LEU A 399 18.16 -5.18 13.83
CA LEU A 399 17.88 -4.17 12.82
C LEU A 399 19.15 -3.45 12.35
N ALA A 400 20.09 -3.18 13.25
CA ALA A 400 21.38 -2.64 12.87
C ALA A 400 22.15 -3.61 11.94
N GLN A 401 22.13 -4.90 12.24
CA GLN A 401 22.84 -5.89 11.46
C GLN A 401 22.17 -6.17 10.09
N THR A 402 20.85 -6.29 10.06
CA THR A 402 20.09 -6.45 8.81
C THR A 402 20.21 -5.24 7.88
N ALA A 403 20.22 -4.02 8.42
CA ALA A 403 20.49 -2.78 7.68
C ALA A 403 21.87 -2.79 7.03
N ASN A 404 22.91 -3.13 7.79
CA ASN A 404 24.30 -3.23 7.29
C ASN A 404 24.45 -4.26 6.17
N LEU A 405 23.73 -5.38 6.26
CA LEU A 405 23.71 -6.45 5.26
C LEU A 405 22.74 -6.19 4.11
N LYS A 406 21.95 -5.12 4.16
CA LYS A 406 20.88 -4.85 3.20
C LYS A 406 19.90 -6.03 3.08
N LEU A 407 19.38 -6.48 4.21
CA LEU A 407 18.31 -7.46 4.32
C LEU A 407 17.04 -6.76 4.81
N MET A 408 15.94 -6.92 4.09
CA MET A 408 14.62 -6.47 4.56
C MET A 408 14.09 -7.42 5.64
N VAL A 409 13.17 -6.90 6.46
CA VAL A 409 12.66 -7.65 7.63
C VAL A 409 11.14 -7.58 7.67
N ASN A 410 10.52 -8.73 7.93
CA ASN A 410 9.16 -8.88 8.43
C ASN A 410 9.24 -9.51 9.82
N PHE A 411 8.60 -8.90 10.81
CA PHE A 411 8.46 -9.51 12.13
C PHE A 411 7.08 -10.17 12.25
N HIS A 412 7.07 -11.39 12.81
CA HIS A 412 5.88 -12.19 13.05
C HIS A 412 5.86 -12.67 14.49
N GLY A 413 4.68 -13.05 15.03
CA GLY A 413 4.58 -13.33 16.45
C GLY A 413 5.27 -12.23 17.29
N THR A 414 4.89 -10.96 17.11
CA THR A 414 5.77 -9.83 17.41
C THR A 414 5.05 -8.69 18.10
N ALA A 415 5.82 -7.90 18.82
CA ALA A 415 5.40 -6.62 19.36
C ALA A 415 4.99 -5.61 18.26
N MET A 416 3.98 -4.77 18.56
CA MET A 416 3.55 -3.67 17.69
C MET A 416 4.72 -2.73 17.35
N PRO A 417 5.04 -2.46 16.06
CA PRO A 417 6.27 -1.74 15.66
C PRO A 417 6.17 -0.22 15.78
N ARG A 418 5.84 0.32 16.88
CA ARG A 418 5.57 1.71 17.27
C ARG A 418 6.60 2.74 16.78
N GLY A 419 6.54 3.14 15.48
CA GLY A 419 7.48 4.06 14.82
C GLY A 419 8.74 3.40 14.27
N MET A 420 8.94 2.10 14.48
CA MET A 420 10.14 1.36 14.07
C MET A 420 10.41 1.47 12.56
N GLN A 421 9.38 1.48 11.73
CA GLN A 421 9.51 1.51 10.27
C GLN A 421 10.11 2.82 9.72
N ARG A 422 9.98 3.94 10.43
CA ARG A 422 10.66 5.17 10.07
C ARG A 422 12.15 5.10 10.43
N THR A 423 12.47 4.65 11.64
CA THR A 423 13.84 4.58 12.14
C THR A 423 14.65 3.51 11.41
N TRP A 424 14.00 2.39 11.06
CA TRP A 424 14.56 1.25 10.37
C TRP A 424 13.71 0.89 9.15
N PRO A 425 13.87 1.61 8.03
CA PRO A 425 12.97 1.48 6.86
C PRO A 425 13.02 0.11 6.17
N GLN A 426 13.97 -0.76 6.50
CA GLN A 426 14.00 -2.15 6.05
C GLN A 426 12.98 -3.04 6.76
N VAL A 427 12.35 -2.59 7.86
CA VAL A 427 11.17 -3.24 8.43
C VAL A 427 9.98 -2.88 7.54
N VAL A 428 9.65 -3.77 6.62
CA VAL A 428 8.62 -3.51 5.59
C VAL A 428 7.24 -3.98 6.01
N ALA A 429 7.15 -4.91 6.96
CA ALA A 429 5.90 -5.39 7.54
C ALA A 429 6.13 -5.92 8.97
N ALA A 430 5.07 -6.01 9.74
CA ALA A 430 5.02 -6.74 11.01
C ALA A 430 3.60 -7.24 11.25
N GLU A 431 3.45 -8.42 11.85
CA GLU A 431 2.15 -9.00 12.17
C GLU A 431 1.45 -8.22 13.28
N ALA A 432 1.69 -8.56 14.54
CA ALA A 432 1.03 -7.98 15.71
C ALA A 432 -0.49 -7.83 15.50
N VAL A 433 -1.15 -8.86 15.00
CA VAL A 433 -2.58 -8.89 14.67
C VAL A 433 -3.11 -10.30 14.64
N TYR A 434 -4.37 -10.48 15.02
CA TYR A 434 -5.13 -11.71 14.80
C TYR A 434 -5.44 -11.82 13.29
N GLY A 435 -4.54 -12.44 12.53
CA GLY A 435 -4.56 -12.48 11.06
C GLY A 435 -5.31 -13.69 10.47
N SER A 436 -5.11 -13.93 9.18
CA SER A 436 -5.74 -15.07 8.48
C SER A 436 -5.32 -16.44 9.05
N GLU A 437 -4.16 -16.54 9.68
CA GLU A 437 -3.65 -17.76 10.31
C GLU A 437 -4.55 -18.28 11.45
N GLN A 438 -5.36 -17.43 12.04
CA GLN A 438 -6.19 -17.76 13.21
C GLN A 438 -7.56 -18.39 12.87
N PHE A 439 -7.94 -18.50 11.61
CA PHE A 439 -9.05 -19.31 11.05
C PHE A 439 -10.46 -19.10 11.63
N HIS A 440 -10.83 -17.95 12.14
CA HIS A 440 -12.14 -17.76 12.78
C HIS A 440 -13.05 -16.77 12.03
N ASN A 441 -14.31 -16.68 12.48
CA ASN A 441 -15.26 -15.69 11.99
C ASN A 441 -14.69 -14.29 12.17
N ARG A 442 -14.34 -13.61 11.06
CA ARG A 442 -13.54 -12.40 11.06
C ARG A 442 -14.25 -11.16 10.52
N ALA A 443 -15.37 -11.32 9.81
CA ALA A 443 -15.94 -10.20 9.06
C ALA A 443 -16.09 -8.91 9.88
N ALA A 444 -16.60 -9.00 11.11
CA ALA A 444 -16.72 -7.83 11.99
C ALA A 444 -15.36 -7.35 12.51
N PHE A 445 -14.47 -8.28 12.84
CA PHE A 445 -13.13 -7.98 13.34
C PHE A 445 -12.29 -7.27 12.27
N ASP A 446 -12.29 -7.78 11.03
CA ASP A 446 -11.55 -7.21 9.91
C ASP A 446 -11.90 -5.73 9.68
N THR A 447 -13.19 -5.35 9.91
CA THR A 447 -13.63 -3.97 9.79
C THR A 447 -13.20 -3.05 10.95
N ILE A 448 -12.52 -3.55 11.99
CA ILE A 448 -11.95 -2.74 13.09
C ILE A 448 -10.49 -2.36 12.76
N LEU A 449 -9.75 -3.24 12.11
CA LEU A 449 -8.31 -3.12 11.90
C LEU A 449 -7.87 -1.86 11.14
N PRO A 450 -8.58 -1.38 10.11
CA PRO A 450 -8.22 -0.14 9.39
C PRO A 450 -8.23 1.11 10.26
N TYR A 451 -8.95 1.07 11.38
CA TYR A 451 -9.13 2.18 12.33
C TYR A 451 -8.25 2.06 13.57
N THR A 452 -7.59 0.92 13.75
CA THR A 452 -6.78 0.58 14.93
C THR A 452 -5.38 0.15 14.52
N ARG A 453 -5.14 -1.17 14.41
CA ARG A 453 -3.82 -1.77 14.14
C ARG A 453 -3.14 -1.20 12.90
N ASN A 454 -3.84 -1.11 11.78
CA ASN A 454 -3.26 -0.67 10.51
C ASN A 454 -3.09 0.86 10.39
N VAL A 455 -3.53 1.63 11.40
CA VAL A 455 -3.17 3.04 11.52
C VAL A 455 -1.73 3.22 11.96
N ILE A 456 -1.21 2.33 12.80
CA ILE A 456 0.09 2.47 13.46
C ILE A 456 1.26 2.17 12.53
N SER A 457 1.13 1.11 11.71
CA SER A 457 2.23 0.64 10.84
C SER A 457 1.72 -0.33 9.78
N SER A 458 2.57 -0.66 8.79
CA SER A 458 2.34 -1.75 7.84
C SER A 458 2.06 -3.06 8.60
N MET A 459 1.00 -3.77 8.16
CA MET A 459 0.46 -4.92 8.88
C MET A 459 0.52 -6.17 8.00
N ASP A 460 1.23 -7.20 8.47
CA ASP A 460 1.20 -8.51 7.82
C ASP A 460 0.02 -9.34 8.35
N PHE A 461 -1.12 -9.17 7.70
CA PHE A 461 -2.36 -9.87 7.99
C PHE A 461 -2.43 -11.26 7.33
N THR A 462 -1.50 -11.55 6.43
CA THR A 462 -1.50 -12.75 5.58
C THR A 462 -2.81 -12.94 4.78
N PRO A 463 -3.24 -11.91 4.01
CA PRO A 463 -4.59 -11.84 3.45
C PRO A 463 -4.79 -12.73 2.22
N VAL A 464 -6.07 -12.82 1.76
CA VAL A 464 -6.51 -13.41 0.49
C VAL A 464 -6.34 -14.93 0.46
N VAL A 465 -7.09 -15.63 1.30
CA VAL A 465 -7.08 -17.10 1.40
C VAL A 465 -8.44 -17.66 0.95
N PHE A 466 -8.58 -17.97 -0.34
CA PHE A 466 -9.82 -18.49 -0.91
C PHE A 466 -10.07 -19.95 -0.54
N SER A 467 -9.00 -20.75 -0.39
CA SER A 467 -9.11 -22.19 -0.04
C SER A 467 -9.64 -22.45 1.37
N MET A 468 -9.66 -21.43 2.23
CA MET A 468 -10.15 -21.53 3.59
C MET A 468 -11.69 -21.46 3.63
N THR A 469 -12.35 -22.59 3.85
CA THR A 469 -13.81 -22.70 3.80
C THR A 469 -14.51 -22.46 5.15
N SER A 470 -13.74 -22.36 6.25
CA SER A 470 -14.29 -22.16 7.61
C SER A 470 -14.51 -20.68 7.97
N ARG A 471 -14.17 -19.74 7.09
CA ARG A 471 -14.37 -18.30 7.27
C ARG A 471 -15.84 -17.89 7.11
N ASP A 472 -16.23 -16.78 7.73
CA ASP A 472 -17.55 -16.16 7.54
C ASP A 472 -17.55 -15.05 6.47
N THR A 473 -16.38 -14.72 5.92
CA THR A 473 -16.17 -13.74 4.86
C THR A 473 -16.40 -14.35 3.48
N THR A 474 -16.75 -13.51 2.50
CA THR A 474 -16.84 -13.93 1.08
C THR A 474 -15.47 -13.83 0.38
N ASP A 475 -15.37 -14.39 -0.85
CA ASP A 475 -14.16 -14.25 -1.68
C ASP A 475 -13.87 -12.79 -2.03
N ALA A 476 -14.91 -11.96 -2.21
CA ALA A 476 -14.70 -10.54 -2.49
C ALA A 476 -14.25 -9.76 -1.25
N HIS A 477 -14.67 -10.18 -0.04
CA HIS A 477 -14.12 -9.66 1.22
C HIS A 477 -12.63 -10.00 1.32
N GLU A 478 -12.26 -11.26 1.12
CA GLU A 478 -10.86 -11.71 1.12
C GLU A 478 -10.02 -10.89 0.12
N LEU A 479 -10.50 -10.75 -1.11
CA LEU A 479 -9.81 -9.94 -2.11
C LEU A 479 -9.64 -8.48 -1.64
N ALA A 480 -10.69 -7.90 -1.04
CA ALA A 480 -10.68 -6.50 -0.63
C ALA A 480 -9.68 -6.21 0.51
N THR A 481 -9.35 -7.21 1.35
CA THR A 481 -8.32 -7.05 2.38
C THR A 481 -6.96 -6.66 1.79
N SER A 482 -6.66 -7.08 0.55
CA SER A 482 -5.43 -6.69 -0.17
C SER A 482 -5.30 -5.18 -0.45
N VAL A 483 -6.41 -4.43 -0.40
CA VAL A 483 -6.44 -2.96 -0.56
C VAL A 483 -6.73 -2.28 0.77
N VAL A 484 -7.64 -2.83 1.57
CA VAL A 484 -8.06 -2.23 2.84
C VAL A 484 -6.92 -2.28 3.86
N PHE A 485 -6.14 -3.36 3.90
CA PHE A 485 -4.96 -3.49 4.75
C PHE A 485 -3.70 -3.07 3.99
N GLU A 486 -2.89 -2.25 4.63
CA GLU A 486 -1.61 -1.80 4.09
C GLU A 486 -0.49 -2.67 4.65
N SER A 487 0.37 -3.16 3.76
CA SER A 487 1.59 -3.89 4.09
C SER A 487 2.68 -3.63 3.04
N GLY A 488 3.92 -3.45 3.46
CA GLY A 488 5.04 -3.29 2.54
C GLY A 488 5.50 -4.61 1.91
N TRP A 489 5.29 -5.73 2.57
CA TRP A 489 5.28 -7.07 2.00
C TRP A 489 3.89 -7.65 2.18
N GLN A 490 3.16 -7.74 1.07
CA GLN A 490 1.83 -8.35 1.08
C GLN A 490 1.99 -9.87 0.87
N HIS A 491 1.97 -10.62 1.97
CA HIS A 491 2.01 -12.09 1.93
C HIS A 491 0.63 -12.63 1.58
N PHE A 492 0.43 -12.96 0.31
CA PHE A 492 -0.80 -13.62 -0.13
C PHE A 492 -0.69 -15.12 0.18
N ALA A 493 -1.61 -15.62 1.01
CA ALA A 493 -1.45 -16.80 1.82
C ALA A 493 -2.11 -18.06 1.25
N ASP A 494 -2.33 -18.12 -0.07
CA ASP A 494 -2.98 -19.28 -0.70
C ASP A 494 -2.08 -19.97 -1.74
N SER A 495 -2.54 -21.11 -2.21
CA SER A 495 -1.82 -21.91 -3.21
C SER A 495 -1.94 -21.32 -4.62
N PRO A 496 -0.95 -21.54 -5.50
CA PRO A 496 -1.05 -21.19 -6.91
C PRO A 496 -2.33 -21.69 -7.57
N GLU A 497 -2.73 -22.93 -7.26
CA GLU A 497 -3.92 -23.57 -7.81
C GLU A 497 -5.21 -22.86 -7.37
N SER A 498 -5.25 -22.41 -6.11
CA SER A 498 -6.39 -21.65 -5.59
C SER A 498 -6.51 -20.29 -6.28
N TYR A 499 -5.40 -19.56 -6.44
CA TYR A 499 -5.40 -18.28 -7.16
C TYR A 499 -5.76 -18.45 -8.63
N GLU A 500 -5.23 -19.46 -9.31
CA GLU A 500 -5.54 -19.73 -10.72
C GLU A 500 -7.01 -20.16 -10.93
N ALA A 501 -7.67 -20.73 -9.90
CA ALA A 501 -9.09 -20.99 -9.88
C ALA A 501 -9.95 -19.71 -9.70
N HIS A 502 -9.33 -18.57 -9.28
CA HIS A 502 -9.98 -17.27 -9.08
C HIS A 502 -9.41 -16.19 -10.03
N PRO A 503 -9.55 -16.35 -11.36
CA PRO A 503 -8.91 -15.45 -12.33
C PRO A 503 -9.36 -13.99 -12.20
N GLU A 504 -10.58 -13.74 -11.71
CA GLU A 504 -11.07 -12.38 -11.49
C GLU A 504 -10.33 -11.70 -10.32
N ALA A 505 -9.94 -12.43 -9.29
CA ALA A 505 -9.09 -11.91 -8.23
C ALA A 505 -7.69 -11.56 -8.73
N LEU A 506 -7.09 -12.41 -9.55
CA LEU A 506 -5.76 -12.18 -10.14
C LEU A 506 -5.71 -10.91 -11.00
N ARG A 507 -6.82 -10.47 -11.62
CA ARG A 507 -6.90 -9.18 -12.30
C ARG A 507 -6.51 -8.02 -11.39
N ILE A 508 -6.90 -8.10 -10.13
CA ILE A 508 -6.59 -7.08 -9.11
C ILE A 508 -5.21 -7.34 -8.50
N LEU A 509 -4.96 -8.54 -8.00
CA LEU A 509 -3.73 -8.88 -7.25
C LEU A 509 -2.47 -8.65 -8.08
N ASP A 510 -2.52 -8.91 -9.38
CA ASP A 510 -1.41 -8.72 -10.31
C ASP A 510 -1.01 -7.26 -10.54
N GLN A 511 -1.83 -6.29 -10.13
CA GLN A 511 -1.58 -4.87 -10.35
C GLN A 511 -1.41 -4.07 -9.06
N LEU A 512 -1.59 -4.70 -7.90
CA LEU A 512 -1.51 -3.99 -6.63
C LEU A 512 -0.08 -3.57 -6.28
N PRO A 513 0.11 -2.33 -5.83
CA PRO A 513 1.36 -1.89 -5.25
C PRO A 513 1.40 -2.26 -3.76
N ALA A 514 2.60 -2.35 -3.19
CA ALA A 514 2.79 -2.58 -1.76
C ALA A 514 3.22 -1.30 -0.98
N ALA A 515 3.11 -0.13 -1.58
CA ALA A 515 3.35 1.16 -0.93
C ALA A 515 2.52 2.25 -1.62
N TRP A 516 1.98 3.18 -0.85
CA TRP A 516 0.97 4.11 -1.32
C TRP A 516 1.43 5.57 -1.24
N ASP A 517 1.02 6.37 -2.23
CA ASP A 517 1.28 7.82 -2.21
C ASP A 517 0.24 8.58 -1.39
N GLU A 518 -0.97 8.02 -1.30
CA GLU A 518 -2.09 8.63 -0.60
C GLU A 518 -3.11 7.57 -0.18
N THR A 519 -3.72 7.76 0.98
CA THR A 519 -4.84 6.96 1.48
C THR A 519 -5.95 7.88 1.94
N ARG A 520 -7.21 7.57 1.57
CA ARG A 520 -8.42 8.27 2.00
C ARG A 520 -9.44 7.30 2.57
N LEU A 521 -10.00 7.62 3.71
CA LEU A 521 -11.21 6.96 4.18
C LEU A 521 -12.40 7.56 3.41
N LEU A 522 -13.14 6.72 2.70
CA LEU A 522 -14.35 7.12 1.96
C LEU A 522 -15.62 6.93 2.78
N GLY A 523 -15.56 6.13 3.83
CA GLY A 523 -16.67 5.86 4.74
C GLY A 523 -16.43 4.62 5.58
N GLY A 524 -17.31 4.41 6.54
CA GLY A 524 -17.27 3.21 7.37
C GLY A 524 -17.50 3.47 8.85
N SER A 525 -17.47 2.37 9.61
CA SER A 525 -17.66 2.37 11.07
C SER A 525 -16.97 1.12 11.63
N PRO A 526 -16.10 1.27 12.65
CA PRO A 526 -15.39 0.13 13.24
C PRO A 526 -16.35 -0.96 13.71
N GLY A 527 -16.10 -2.20 13.29
CA GLY A 527 -16.94 -3.37 13.57
C GLY A 527 -18.12 -3.57 12.61
N LYS A 528 -18.26 -2.72 11.58
CA LYS A 528 -19.37 -2.81 10.60
C LYS A 528 -18.89 -2.77 9.16
N GLU A 529 -18.09 -1.80 8.79
CA GLU A 529 -17.57 -1.65 7.43
C GLU A 529 -16.36 -0.71 7.39
N ALA A 530 -15.53 -0.87 6.33
CA ALA A 530 -14.43 0.04 6.01
C ALA A 530 -14.27 0.19 4.50
N TYR A 531 -14.25 1.44 4.01
CA TYR A 531 -14.10 1.79 2.60
C TYR A 531 -12.94 2.77 2.45
N LEU A 532 -11.88 2.33 1.78
CA LEU A 532 -10.68 3.12 1.58
C LEU A 532 -10.35 3.28 0.10
N ALA A 533 -9.90 4.47 -0.27
CA ALA A 533 -9.25 4.73 -1.55
C ALA A 533 -7.75 4.93 -1.33
N ARG A 534 -6.92 4.24 -2.12
CA ARG A 534 -5.47 4.32 -2.06
C ARG A 534 -4.91 4.65 -3.44
N ARG A 535 -3.93 5.55 -3.49
CA ARG A 535 -3.33 6.01 -4.74
C ARG A 535 -1.86 5.62 -4.84
N VAL A 536 -1.46 5.27 -6.06
CA VAL A 536 -0.06 5.19 -6.46
C VAL A 536 0.08 5.76 -7.87
N GLY A 537 0.97 6.73 -8.03
CA GLY A 537 1.09 7.46 -9.31
C GLY A 537 -0.24 8.03 -9.78
N GLY A 538 -0.62 7.69 -11.01
CA GLY A 538 -1.88 8.13 -11.62
C GLY A 538 -3.07 7.18 -11.40
N ARG A 539 -3.00 6.20 -10.49
CA ARG A 539 -4.03 5.17 -10.30
C ARG A 539 -4.57 5.18 -8.89
N TRP A 540 -5.85 4.81 -8.76
CA TRP A 540 -6.51 4.61 -7.49
C TRP A 540 -7.04 3.19 -7.36
N TYR A 541 -7.11 2.72 -6.13
CA TYR A 541 -7.72 1.45 -5.76
C TYR A 541 -8.69 1.71 -4.62
N VAL A 542 -9.95 1.37 -4.83
CA VAL A 542 -10.99 1.46 -3.79
C VAL A 542 -11.25 0.06 -3.29
N GLY A 543 -10.99 -0.19 -2.01
CA GLY A 543 -11.32 -1.43 -1.32
C GLY A 543 -12.44 -1.20 -0.32
N GLY A 544 -13.42 -2.09 -0.30
CA GLY A 544 -14.51 -2.10 0.67
C GLY A 544 -14.69 -3.48 1.29
N ILE A 545 -14.79 -3.53 2.62
CA ILE A 545 -15.17 -4.72 3.40
C ILE A 545 -16.33 -4.39 4.32
N SER A 546 -17.25 -5.33 4.48
CA SER A 546 -18.42 -5.14 5.33
C SER A 546 -18.74 -6.39 6.16
N ALA A 547 -19.37 -6.17 7.31
CA ALA A 547 -19.90 -7.22 8.17
C ALA A 547 -21.42 -7.12 8.29
N GLY A 548 -22.09 -8.29 8.42
CA GLY A 548 -23.53 -8.39 8.56
C GLY A 548 -24.26 -8.46 7.22
N SER A 549 -25.42 -7.83 7.10
CA SER A 549 -26.32 -8.00 5.95
C SER A 549 -25.77 -7.41 4.66
N ALA A 550 -26.17 -7.98 3.52
CA ALA A 550 -25.91 -7.44 2.19
C ALA A 550 -26.36 -5.97 2.06
N ARG A 551 -25.61 -5.18 1.29
CA ARG A 551 -25.84 -3.75 1.12
C ARG A 551 -25.37 -3.24 -0.24
N THR A 552 -25.65 -1.97 -0.54
CA THR A 552 -25.06 -1.27 -1.66
C THR A 552 -24.26 -0.11 -1.12
N TYR A 553 -22.97 -0.09 -1.38
CA TYR A 553 -22.10 1.03 -1.06
C TYR A 553 -22.13 2.08 -2.18
N GLN A 554 -22.15 3.34 -1.81
CA GLN A 554 -22.09 4.47 -2.75
C GLN A 554 -21.11 5.54 -2.27
N THR A 555 -20.24 6.00 -3.18
CA THR A 555 -19.30 7.08 -2.88
C THR A 555 -19.09 7.98 -4.10
N PRO A 556 -19.06 9.33 -3.93
CA PRO A 556 -18.64 10.24 -4.99
C PRO A 556 -17.19 9.99 -5.40
N LEU A 557 -16.93 10.04 -6.71
CA LEU A 557 -15.58 9.91 -7.26
C LEU A 557 -14.83 11.25 -7.34
N SER A 558 -15.24 12.25 -6.56
CA SER A 558 -14.66 13.61 -6.56
C SER A 558 -13.16 13.68 -6.23
N PHE A 559 -12.59 12.60 -5.70
CA PHE A 559 -11.17 12.49 -5.46
C PHE A 559 -10.33 12.19 -6.72
N LEU A 560 -10.97 11.79 -7.83
CA LEU A 560 -10.30 11.57 -9.10
C LEU A 560 -9.92 12.91 -9.75
N GLY A 561 -8.83 12.93 -10.51
CA GLY A 561 -8.49 14.04 -11.39
C GLY A 561 -9.51 14.24 -12.52
N SER A 562 -9.37 15.34 -13.23
CA SER A 562 -10.19 15.62 -14.43
C SER A 562 -9.97 14.55 -15.51
N GLY A 563 -10.97 14.38 -16.41
CA GLY A 563 -10.93 13.42 -17.51
C GLY A 563 -11.72 12.16 -17.22
N GLN A 564 -11.58 11.19 -18.14
CA GLN A 564 -12.24 9.88 -18.04
C GLN A 564 -11.34 8.86 -17.36
N TRP A 565 -11.95 7.98 -16.60
CA TRP A 565 -11.30 6.90 -15.86
C TRP A 565 -11.98 5.59 -16.18
N LEU A 566 -11.22 4.51 -16.32
CA LEU A 566 -11.77 3.16 -16.29
C LEU A 566 -11.90 2.74 -14.83
N ALA A 567 -13.11 2.38 -14.41
CA ALA A 567 -13.38 1.69 -13.16
C ALA A 567 -13.52 0.20 -13.45
N GLU A 568 -12.60 -0.59 -12.94
CA GLU A 568 -12.56 -2.04 -13.04
C GLU A 568 -12.85 -2.63 -11.67
N THR A 569 -14.06 -3.18 -11.49
CA THR A 569 -14.57 -3.66 -10.19
C THR A 569 -14.63 -5.18 -10.17
N VAL A 570 -14.13 -5.77 -9.09
CA VAL A 570 -14.32 -7.18 -8.74
C VAL A 570 -15.07 -7.24 -7.42
N ARG A 571 -16.18 -7.95 -7.37
CA ARG A 571 -17.10 -8.08 -6.24
C ARG A 571 -17.75 -9.45 -6.19
N ASP A 572 -18.54 -9.74 -5.16
CA ASP A 572 -19.35 -10.93 -5.08
C ASP A 572 -20.39 -11.00 -6.20
N GLY A 573 -20.57 -12.18 -6.77
CA GLY A 573 -21.57 -12.53 -7.75
C GLY A 573 -22.27 -13.85 -7.42
N SER A 574 -23.26 -14.24 -8.22
CA SER A 574 -24.08 -15.45 -7.98
C SER A 574 -23.33 -16.77 -8.07
N GLY A 575 -22.13 -16.78 -8.61
CA GLY A 575 -21.30 -17.98 -8.80
C GLY A 575 -19.84 -17.82 -8.39
N GLY A 576 -19.54 -16.93 -7.45
CA GLY A 576 -18.20 -16.55 -7.03
C GLY A 576 -17.91 -15.08 -7.34
N LEU A 577 -16.65 -14.74 -7.59
CA LEU A 577 -16.27 -13.38 -7.96
C LEU A 577 -16.81 -12.99 -9.33
N THR A 578 -17.26 -11.76 -9.46
CA THR A 578 -17.71 -11.18 -10.73
C THR A 578 -16.90 -9.91 -11.05
N HIS A 579 -16.61 -9.74 -12.33
CA HIS A 579 -15.84 -8.62 -12.86
C HIS A 579 -16.72 -7.72 -13.73
N GLU A 580 -16.63 -6.42 -13.54
CA GLU A 580 -17.32 -5.42 -14.36
C GLU A 580 -16.44 -4.20 -14.62
N THR A 581 -16.64 -3.55 -15.75
CA THR A 581 -15.92 -2.33 -16.10
C THR A 581 -16.87 -1.22 -16.50
N ARG A 582 -16.54 0.02 -16.14
CA ARG A 582 -17.30 1.21 -16.48
C ARG A 582 -16.37 2.40 -16.69
N VAL A 583 -16.65 3.23 -17.70
CA VAL A 583 -15.97 4.52 -17.85
C VAL A 583 -16.69 5.53 -16.95
N VAL A 584 -15.92 6.24 -16.13
CA VAL A 584 -16.42 7.20 -15.12
C VAL A 584 -15.60 8.49 -15.18
N THR A 585 -16.10 9.52 -14.52
CA THR A 585 -15.45 10.82 -14.30
C THR A 585 -15.47 11.16 -12.80
N ASN A 586 -14.82 12.23 -12.41
CA ASN A 586 -14.86 12.74 -11.03
C ASN A 586 -16.23 13.31 -10.60
N ALA A 587 -17.18 13.47 -11.53
CA ALA A 587 -18.55 13.87 -11.23
C ALA A 587 -19.48 12.67 -10.94
N ASP A 588 -19.00 11.45 -11.20
CA ASP A 588 -19.81 10.24 -11.03
C ASP A 588 -19.76 9.73 -9.58
N THR A 589 -20.68 8.80 -9.30
CA THR A 589 -20.75 8.03 -8.06
C THR A 589 -20.41 6.57 -8.37
N LEU A 590 -19.48 6.01 -7.62
CA LEU A 590 -19.24 4.56 -7.58
C LEU A 590 -20.36 3.93 -6.75
N SER A 591 -21.05 2.96 -7.31
CA SER A 591 -22.13 2.20 -6.64
C SER A 591 -21.84 0.71 -6.79
N VAL A 592 -21.60 -0.01 -5.68
CA VAL A 592 -21.25 -1.42 -5.67
C VAL A 592 -22.16 -2.19 -4.71
N ALA A 593 -22.75 -3.27 -5.20
CA ALA A 593 -23.52 -4.18 -4.37
C ALA A 593 -22.57 -5.17 -3.67
N GLU A 594 -22.72 -5.32 -2.37
CA GLU A 594 -21.97 -6.23 -1.52
C GLU A 594 -22.88 -7.33 -0.98
N ALA A 595 -22.40 -8.55 -0.94
CA ALA A 595 -23.05 -9.65 -0.23
C ALA A 595 -23.00 -9.44 1.30
N ALA A 596 -23.68 -10.28 2.05
CA ALA A 596 -23.50 -10.35 3.49
C ALA A 596 -22.06 -10.76 3.82
N ASN A 597 -21.39 -10.06 4.74
CA ASN A 597 -19.98 -10.21 5.06
C ASN A 597 -19.08 -10.12 3.81
N GLY A 598 -19.49 -9.33 2.84
CA GLY A 598 -18.90 -9.20 1.53
C GLY A 598 -17.90 -8.06 1.42
N GLY A 599 -17.45 -7.85 0.18
CA GLY A 599 -16.55 -6.77 -0.14
C GLY A 599 -16.43 -6.54 -1.64
N PHE A 600 -15.51 -5.64 -2.00
CA PHE A 600 -15.16 -5.39 -3.40
C PHE A 600 -13.81 -4.70 -3.51
N VAL A 601 -13.22 -4.77 -4.70
CA VAL A 601 -12.12 -3.90 -5.11
C VAL A 601 -12.47 -3.25 -6.44
N THR A 602 -12.24 -1.93 -6.54
CA THR A 602 -12.31 -1.19 -7.80
C THR A 602 -10.96 -0.56 -8.09
N ALA A 603 -10.29 -1.01 -9.15
CA ALA A 603 -9.14 -0.33 -9.71
C ALA A 603 -9.61 0.80 -10.63
N LEU A 604 -9.03 2.00 -10.48
CA LEU A 604 -9.35 3.20 -11.25
C LEU A 604 -8.08 3.71 -11.93
N CYS A 605 -8.09 3.78 -13.25
CA CYS A 605 -6.96 4.26 -14.03
C CYS A 605 -7.43 5.24 -15.12
N PRO A 606 -6.58 6.19 -15.55
CA PRO A 606 -6.91 7.07 -16.67
C PRO A 606 -7.35 6.27 -17.89
N TYR A 607 -8.53 6.59 -18.42
CA TYR A 607 -9.12 5.86 -19.53
C TYR A 607 -8.61 6.36 -20.87
N THR A 608 -8.27 5.44 -21.74
CA THR A 608 -8.11 5.67 -23.18
C THR A 608 -9.07 4.78 -23.95
N SER A 609 -9.57 5.27 -25.09
CA SER A 609 -10.58 4.53 -25.87
C SER A 609 -10.11 3.09 -26.18
N GLY A 610 -10.97 2.12 -25.91
CA GLY A 610 -10.70 0.71 -26.12
C GLY A 610 -10.05 -0.04 -24.95
N MET A 611 -9.75 0.64 -23.84
CA MET A 611 -9.28 -0.04 -22.62
C MET A 611 -10.41 -0.89 -22.00
N SER A 612 -10.07 -2.12 -21.63
CA SER A 612 -10.96 -3.07 -20.95
C SER A 612 -10.42 -3.51 -19.57
N THR A 613 -9.23 -3.06 -19.19
CA THR A 613 -8.61 -3.36 -17.89
C THR A 613 -7.64 -2.27 -17.48
N CYS A 614 -7.51 -2.06 -16.16
CA CYS A 614 -6.47 -1.23 -15.56
C CYS A 614 -5.14 -1.99 -15.38
N SER A 615 -5.14 -3.31 -15.56
CA SER A 615 -3.94 -4.12 -15.33
C SER A 615 -2.79 -3.72 -16.27
N PRO A 616 -1.60 -3.43 -15.74
CA PRO A 616 -0.41 -3.24 -16.57
C PRO A 616 -0.06 -4.47 -17.40
N LYS A 617 -0.41 -5.66 -16.94
CA LYS A 617 -0.21 -6.93 -17.67
C LYS A 617 -1.17 -7.06 -18.86
N GLY A 618 -2.41 -6.61 -18.73
CA GLY A 618 -3.33 -6.49 -19.85
C GLY A 618 -2.87 -5.48 -20.89
N GLN A 619 -1.87 -4.67 -20.56
CA GLN A 619 -1.18 -3.71 -21.43
C GLN A 619 0.27 -4.12 -21.73
N ALA A 620 0.74 -5.28 -21.24
CA ALA A 620 2.03 -5.81 -21.64
C ALA A 620 1.99 -6.15 -23.13
N GLY A 621 3.01 -5.73 -23.88
CA GLY A 621 3.08 -6.00 -25.30
C GLY A 621 4.31 -5.39 -25.95
N ALA A 622 4.54 -5.77 -27.19
CA ALA A 622 5.56 -5.12 -27.98
C ALA A 622 5.13 -3.67 -28.27
N LEU A 623 6.05 -2.75 -28.05
CA LEU A 623 5.87 -1.35 -28.43
C LEU A 623 6.27 -1.21 -29.90
N LYS A 624 5.30 -1.10 -30.81
CA LYS A 624 5.51 -1.06 -32.25
C LYS A 624 5.49 0.37 -32.77
N GLY A 625 6.50 0.74 -33.55
CA GLY A 625 6.51 2.00 -34.25
C GLY A 625 5.47 2.01 -35.41
N SER A 626 4.62 3.03 -35.47
CA SER A 626 3.56 3.16 -36.46
C SER A 626 4.13 3.22 -37.86
N GLN A 627 5.22 3.95 -38.07
CA GLN A 627 5.89 4.11 -39.38
C GLN A 627 6.61 2.85 -39.83
N SER A 628 7.30 2.17 -38.91
CA SER A 628 8.19 1.04 -39.26
C SER A 628 7.49 -0.32 -39.21
N GLY A 629 6.47 -0.47 -38.37
CA GLY A 629 5.90 -1.77 -38.03
C GLY A 629 6.86 -2.66 -37.22
N LEU A 630 8.04 -2.13 -36.83
CA LEU A 630 9.05 -2.81 -36.02
C LEU A 630 8.82 -2.58 -34.54
N CYS A 631 9.35 -3.46 -33.70
CA CYS A 631 9.25 -3.39 -32.25
C CYS A 631 10.44 -2.66 -31.61
N ALA A 632 10.17 -1.92 -30.54
CA ALA A 632 11.23 -1.45 -29.66
C ALA A 632 11.92 -2.66 -29.01
N ASP A 633 13.20 -2.82 -29.29
CA ASP A 633 14.01 -3.99 -29.00
C ASP A 633 15.23 -3.61 -28.17
N VAL A 634 15.60 -4.46 -27.22
CA VAL A 634 16.91 -4.37 -26.58
C VAL A 634 17.88 -5.28 -27.31
N PRO A 635 18.82 -4.71 -28.11
CA PRO A 635 19.69 -5.48 -29.00
C PRO A 635 20.44 -6.60 -28.29
N GLY A 636 20.44 -7.79 -28.91
CA GLY A 636 21.11 -8.98 -28.39
C GLY A 636 20.54 -9.48 -27.05
N ALA A 637 19.30 -9.11 -26.71
CA ALA A 637 18.68 -9.41 -25.41
C ALA A 637 19.58 -9.01 -24.22
N SER A 638 20.38 -7.95 -24.38
CA SER A 638 21.31 -7.45 -23.35
C SER A 638 20.56 -7.01 -22.10
N ARG A 639 21.12 -7.32 -20.92
CA ARG A 639 20.63 -6.80 -19.64
C ARG A 639 21.57 -5.76 -19.04
N THR A 640 22.56 -5.34 -19.79
CA THR A 640 23.57 -4.35 -19.34
C THR A 640 22.98 -2.95 -19.33
N ASN A 641 23.14 -2.23 -18.24
CA ASN A 641 22.75 -0.83 -18.14
C ASN A 641 23.45 0.01 -19.23
N GLY A 642 22.72 0.92 -19.85
CA GLY A 642 23.21 1.76 -20.92
C GLY A 642 23.06 1.14 -22.33
N THR A 643 22.50 -0.07 -22.46
CA THR A 643 22.19 -0.62 -23.77
C THR A 643 21.09 0.21 -24.43
N GLN A 644 21.40 0.86 -25.55
CA GLN A 644 20.44 1.69 -26.28
C GLN A 644 19.40 0.80 -26.97
N VAL A 645 18.14 1.20 -26.88
CA VAL A 645 17.00 0.50 -27.51
C VAL A 645 16.97 0.85 -29.00
N ALA A 646 16.62 -0.12 -29.82
CA ALA A 646 16.55 0.02 -31.27
C ALA A 646 15.25 -0.58 -31.82
N LEU A 647 14.93 -0.28 -33.06
CA LEU A 647 13.88 -0.98 -33.80
C LEU A 647 14.38 -2.33 -34.28
N TRP A 648 13.57 -3.37 -34.12
CA TRP A 648 13.87 -4.71 -34.63
C TRP A 648 12.60 -5.45 -35.09
N ASP A 649 12.75 -6.51 -35.87
CA ASP A 649 11.63 -7.38 -36.17
C ASP A 649 10.96 -7.89 -34.88
N CYS A 650 9.63 -7.87 -34.84
CA CYS A 650 8.89 -8.34 -33.69
C CYS A 650 9.02 -9.87 -33.54
N GLN A 651 9.69 -10.33 -32.53
CA GLN A 651 9.98 -11.75 -32.30
C GLN A 651 9.25 -12.31 -31.06
N GLY A 652 8.52 -11.45 -30.31
CA GLY A 652 7.79 -11.85 -29.12
C GLY A 652 8.65 -12.25 -27.91
N GLN A 653 9.95 -11.93 -27.97
CA GLN A 653 10.88 -12.29 -26.91
C GLN A 653 10.83 -11.29 -25.76
N ALA A 654 11.41 -11.67 -24.61
CA ALA A 654 11.39 -10.86 -23.39
C ALA A 654 12.05 -9.48 -23.55
N ASN A 655 13.01 -9.32 -24.49
CA ASN A 655 13.68 -8.05 -24.81
C ASN A 655 12.83 -7.09 -25.64
N GLN A 656 11.66 -7.50 -26.06
CA GLN A 656 10.68 -6.70 -26.83
C GLN A 656 9.35 -6.55 -26.10
N THR A 657 9.18 -7.20 -24.95
CA THR A 657 7.95 -7.16 -24.15
C THR A 657 8.05 -6.06 -23.12
N TRP A 658 7.37 -4.96 -23.40
CA TRP A 658 7.33 -3.77 -22.54
C TRP A 658 6.05 -3.76 -21.72
N THR A 659 6.18 -3.53 -20.41
CA THR A 659 5.05 -3.44 -19.47
C THR A 659 5.03 -2.06 -18.85
N ALA A 660 3.89 -1.39 -18.85
CA ALA A 660 3.73 -0.16 -18.08
C ALA A 660 3.58 -0.51 -16.59
N SER A 661 4.42 0.08 -15.75
CA SER A 661 4.27 -0.02 -14.30
C SER A 661 3.22 0.97 -13.78
N PRO A 662 2.65 0.74 -12.61
CA PRO A 662 1.76 1.70 -11.95
C PRO A 662 2.41 3.06 -11.68
N THR A 663 3.74 3.12 -11.61
CA THR A 663 4.52 4.34 -11.38
C THR A 663 4.88 5.11 -12.67
N GLY A 664 4.31 4.67 -13.83
CA GLY A 664 4.53 5.33 -15.11
C GLY A 664 5.84 4.93 -15.81
N GLN A 665 6.50 3.87 -15.37
CA GLN A 665 7.67 3.33 -16.06
C GLN A 665 7.27 2.35 -17.15
N LEU A 666 8.02 2.29 -18.23
CA LEU A 666 7.99 1.21 -19.22
C LEU A 666 9.10 0.22 -18.89
N THR A 667 8.73 -0.98 -18.46
CA THR A 667 9.69 -2.00 -18.04
C THR A 667 9.80 -3.13 -19.03
N VAL A 668 10.98 -3.76 -19.10
CA VAL A 668 11.29 -4.91 -19.93
C VAL A 668 11.89 -6.03 -19.08
N TYR A 669 11.90 -7.25 -19.56
CA TYR A 669 12.37 -8.44 -18.84
C TYR A 669 11.58 -8.70 -17.54
N GLY A 670 10.26 -8.53 -17.56
CA GLY A 670 9.42 -8.74 -16.39
C GLY A 670 9.64 -7.74 -15.24
N GLY A 671 10.06 -6.51 -15.57
CA GLY A 671 10.31 -5.45 -14.58
C GLY A 671 11.79 -5.29 -14.18
N ALA A 672 12.68 -6.12 -14.71
CA ALA A 672 14.10 -6.09 -14.33
C ALA A 672 14.87 -4.85 -14.84
N LYS A 673 14.40 -4.21 -15.92
CA LYS A 673 14.98 -2.99 -16.50
C LYS A 673 13.89 -2.03 -16.91
N CYS A 674 14.20 -0.74 -16.86
CA CYS A 674 13.31 0.35 -17.28
C CYS A 674 13.82 1.00 -18.58
N LEU A 675 12.88 1.43 -19.40
CA LEU A 675 13.16 2.36 -20.49
C LEU A 675 13.61 3.69 -19.90
N ASP A 676 14.78 4.16 -20.30
CA ASP A 676 15.49 5.24 -19.61
C ASP A 676 16.06 6.25 -20.61
N VAL A 677 15.82 7.51 -20.35
CA VAL A 677 16.49 8.61 -21.09
C VAL A 677 17.91 8.76 -20.50
N LYS A 678 18.93 8.53 -21.31
CA LYS A 678 20.33 8.52 -20.90
C LYS A 678 20.70 9.79 -20.11
N GLY A 679 21.10 9.56 -18.84
CA GLY A 679 21.48 10.62 -17.92
C GLY A 679 20.35 11.58 -17.52
N GLY A 680 19.09 11.25 -17.79
CA GLY A 680 17.95 12.14 -17.55
C GLY A 680 18.01 13.44 -18.37
N ALA A 681 18.74 13.47 -19.48
CA ALA A 681 18.90 14.65 -20.33
C ALA A 681 17.61 15.00 -21.07
N THR A 682 17.42 16.28 -21.37
CA THR A 682 16.17 16.80 -21.98
C THR A 682 16.36 17.31 -23.41
N SER A 683 17.55 17.13 -24.02
CA SER A 683 17.85 17.61 -25.37
C SER A 683 17.36 16.63 -26.43
N ASP A 684 16.96 17.16 -27.60
CA ASP A 684 16.67 16.35 -28.80
C ASP A 684 17.89 15.51 -29.17
N GLY A 685 17.63 14.27 -29.60
CA GLY A 685 18.67 13.30 -29.94
C GLY A 685 19.25 12.53 -28.76
N THR A 686 18.80 12.80 -27.53
CA THR A 686 19.26 12.01 -26.36
C THR A 686 18.84 10.56 -26.52
N ALA A 687 19.79 9.65 -26.38
CA ALA A 687 19.57 8.20 -26.48
C ALA A 687 18.57 7.69 -25.46
N VAL A 688 17.70 6.77 -25.88
CA VAL A 688 16.85 5.98 -25.01
C VAL A 688 17.46 4.60 -24.84
N GLN A 689 17.68 4.18 -23.61
CA GLN A 689 18.41 2.98 -23.23
C GLN A 689 17.62 2.16 -22.22
N ILE A 690 18.11 0.98 -21.84
CA ILE A 690 17.66 0.31 -20.63
C ILE A 690 18.60 0.64 -19.46
N TYR A 691 18.04 0.75 -18.28
CA TYR A 691 18.77 0.95 -17.03
C TYR A 691 18.04 0.27 -15.87
N ASP A 692 18.73 0.06 -14.73
CA ASP A 692 18.05 -0.40 -13.50
C ASP A 692 16.93 0.55 -13.13
N CYS A 693 15.76 0.00 -12.77
CA CYS A 693 14.61 0.82 -12.39
C CYS A 693 14.91 1.54 -11.07
N ASN A 694 14.99 2.86 -11.13
CA ASN A 694 15.36 3.74 -10.01
C ASN A 694 14.40 4.89 -9.76
N ASN A 695 13.25 4.89 -10.45
CA ASN A 695 12.21 5.92 -10.38
C ASN A 695 12.69 7.35 -10.73
N SER A 696 13.82 7.47 -11.45
CA SER A 696 14.32 8.78 -11.91
C SER A 696 13.38 9.43 -12.91
N ALA A 697 13.54 10.72 -13.12
CA ALA A 697 12.85 11.51 -14.14
C ALA A 697 12.97 10.90 -15.56
N GLY A 698 14.15 10.41 -15.93
CA GLY A 698 14.40 9.77 -17.21
C GLY A 698 13.65 8.47 -17.45
N GLN A 699 13.05 7.86 -16.40
CA GLN A 699 12.34 6.59 -16.50
C GLN A 699 10.82 6.71 -16.48
N ARG A 700 10.28 7.92 -16.37
CA ARG A 700 8.84 8.15 -16.40
C ARG A 700 8.36 8.38 -17.85
N TRP A 701 7.29 7.67 -18.22
CA TRP A 701 6.73 7.71 -19.56
C TRP A 701 5.21 7.75 -19.49
N THR A 702 4.62 8.59 -20.32
CA THR A 702 3.17 8.63 -20.52
C THR A 702 2.88 8.18 -21.94
N VAL A 703 2.03 7.16 -22.08
CA VAL A 703 1.54 6.70 -23.39
C VAL A 703 0.25 7.44 -23.70
N GLY A 704 0.28 8.31 -24.69
CA GLY A 704 -0.88 9.09 -25.13
C GLY A 704 -1.89 8.25 -25.91
N SER A 705 -3.14 8.70 -25.95
CA SER A 705 -4.20 8.09 -26.79
C SER A 705 -3.96 8.25 -28.29
N ASP A 706 -3.15 9.22 -28.66
CA ASP A 706 -2.67 9.49 -30.01
C ASP A 706 -1.51 8.59 -30.44
N GLY A 707 -1.05 7.70 -29.55
CA GLY A 707 0.08 6.80 -29.75
C GLY A 707 1.44 7.42 -29.43
N THR A 708 1.52 8.65 -28.94
CA THR A 708 2.78 9.21 -28.47
C THR A 708 3.24 8.57 -27.18
N VAL A 709 4.53 8.39 -27.00
CA VAL A 709 5.16 7.95 -25.75
C VAL A 709 6.06 9.08 -25.27
N VAL A 710 5.59 9.82 -24.27
CA VAL A 710 6.20 11.07 -23.81
C VAL A 710 6.93 10.85 -22.49
N ASN A 711 8.15 11.32 -22.38
CA ASN A 711 8.82 11.50 -21.10
C ASN A 711 8.38 12.85 -20.50
N PRO A 712 7.57 12.88 -19.43
CA PRO A 712 6.96 14.11 -18.92
C PRO A 712 7.98 15.12 -18.37
N ASP A 713 9.13 14.66 -17.91
CA ASP A 713 10.17 15.52 -17.32
C ASP A 713 10.94 16.30 -18.40
N SER A 714 11.12 15.73 -19.59
CA SER A 714 11.70 16.43 -20.73
C SER A 714 10.66 17.08 -21.63
N GLY A 715 9.40 16.66 -21.57
CA GLY A 715 8.33 17.03 -22.50
C GLY A 715 8.55 16.49 -23.92
N LYS A 716 9.42 15.48 -24.09
CA LYS A 716 9.83 14.94 -25.37
C LYS A 716 9.22 13.57 -25.65
N CYS A 717 9.02 13.26 -26.91
CA CYS A 717 8.50 12.01 -27.42
C CYS A 717 9.60 10.97 -27.70
N LEU A 718 9.29 9.70 -27.43
CA LEU A 718 10.08 8.56 -27.92
C LEU A 718 10.03 8.57 -29.45
N ASN A 719 11.20 8.55 -30.07
CA ASN A 719 11.38 8.80 -31.48
C ASN A 719 12.34 7.77 -32.11
N ALA A 720 12.03 7.32 -33.31
CA ALA A 720 12.96 6.55 -34.12
C ALA A 720 13.93 7.53 -34.82
N ALA A 721 15.23 7.43 -34.52
CA ALA A 721 16.25 8.38 -34.99
C ALA A 721 16.23 8.59 -36.52
N GLY A 722 16.15 9.84 -36.92
CA GLY A 722 16.12 10.22 -38.35
C GLY A 722 14.90 9.72 -39.11
N GLY A 723 13.81 9.33 -38.42
CA GLY A 723 12.65 8.73 -39.05
C GLY A 723 12.94 7.35 -39.67
N GLY A 724 13.96 6.63 -39.16
CA GLY A 724 14.38 5.35 -39.70
C GLY A 724 13.32 4.25 -39.58
N THR A 725 13.21 3.37 -40.54
CA THR A 725 12.23 2.28 -40.60
C THR A 725 12.86 0.90 -40.77
N THR A 726 14.17 0.78 -40.63
CA THR A 726 14.91 -0.47 -40.76
C THR A 726 15.33 -1.05 -39.40
N PRO A 727 15.48 -2.39 -39.29
CA PRO A 727 16.06 -3.00 -38.10
C PRO A 727 17.43 -2.39 -37.78
N GLY A 728 17.68 -2.10 -36.49
CA GLY A 728 18.88 -1.42 -36.00
C GLY A 728 18.74 0.09 -35.89
N THR A 729 17.64 0.72 -36.33
CA THR A 729 17.38 2.14 -36.10
C THR A 729 17.28 2.39 -34.60
N LEU A 730 18.13 3.28 -34.07
CA LEU A 730 18.21 3.59 -32.65
C LEU A 730 17.04 4.46 -32.18
N LEU A 731 16.65 4.29 -30.92
CA LEU A 731 15.61 5.11 -30.29
C LEU A 731 16.23 6.25 -29.45
N GLN A 732 15.59 7.39 -29.52
CA GLN A 732 15.99 8.65 -28.84
C GLN A 732 14.75 9.39 -28.34
N ILE A 733 14.92 10.45 -27.58
CA ILE A 733 13.87 11.45 -27.35
C ILE A 733 14.04 12.60 -28.37
N TRP A 734 12.90 13.15 -28.80
CA TRP A 734 12.84 14.29 -29.71
C TRP A 734 11.65 15.17 -29.42
N THR A 735 11.70 16.46 -29.79
CA THR A 735 10.55 17.36 -29.70
C THR A 735 9.32 16.70 -30.35
N CYS A 736 8.21 16.62 -29.63
CA CYS A 736 6.97 16.04 -30.14
C CYS A 736 6.44 16.87 -31.29
N ASN A 737 6.35 16.26 -32.47
CA ASN A 737 5.92 16.91 -33.73
C ASN A 737 4.71 16.19 -34.37
N GLY A 738 4.19 15.12 -33.74
CA GLY A 738 3.08 14.31 -34.23
C GLY A 738 3.45 13.45 -35.45
N GLY A 739 4.73 13.30 -35.77
CA GLY A 739 5.21 12.49 -36.86
C GLY A 739 5.00 10.99 -36.63
N PRO A 740 4.94 10.19 -37.71
CA PRO A 740 4.72 8.74 -37.60
C PRO A 740 5.92 8.00 -37.00
N ASP A 741 7.11 8.62 -36.93
CA ASP A 741 8.32 8.15 -36.26
C ASP A 741 8.29 8.33 -34.73
N GLN A 742 7.27 9.04 -34.26
CA GLN A 742 6.99 9.26 -32.82
C GLN A 742 5.69 8.59 -32.36
N THR A 743 5.00 7.92 -33.25
CA THR A 743 3.73 7.25 -32.95
C THR A 743 3.95 5.75 -32.75
N TRP A 744 3.47 5.24 -31.60
CA TRP A 744 3.67 3.86 -31.15
C TRP A 744 2.34 3.24 -30.79
N TYR A 745 2.17 1.94 -31.05
CA TYR A 745 1.01 1.19 -30.59
C TYR A 745 1.44 -0.10 -29.89
N ARG A 746 0.62 -0.56 -29.00
CA ARG A 746 0.88 -1.82 -28.30
C ARG A 746 0.34 -2.99 -29.13
N ALA A 747 1.13 -4.04 -29.26
CA ALA A 747 0.80 -5.18 -30.10
C ALA A 747 -0.44 -5.98 -29.65
N ASN A 748 -0.90 -5.84 -28.41
CA ASN A 748 -2.11 -6.49 -27.90
C ASN A 748 -3.37 -5.61 -27.92
N THR A 749 -3.35 -4.44 -28.55
CA THR A 749 -4.54 -3.59 -28.68
C THR A 749 -5.53 -4.22 -29.67
N PRO A 750 -6.82 -4.41 -29.34
CA PRO A 750 -7.80 -4.89 -30.29
C PRO A 750 -8.06 -3.86 -31.39
N GLY A 751 -8.40 -4.32 -32.62
CA GLY A 751 -8.77 -3.43 -33.71
C GLY A 751 -9.39 -4.18 -34.89
N ALA A 752 -10.21 -3.49 -35.64
CA ALA A 752 -10.70 -4.03 -36.91
C ALA A 752 -9.71 -3.75 -38.02
N TYR A 753 -9.44 -4.72 -38.91
CA TYR A 753 -8.65 -4.54 -40.13
C TYR A 753 -9.59 -4.25 -41.29
N LYS A 754 -9.57 -3.01 -41.75
CA LYS A 754 -10.43 -2.53 -42.87
C LYS A 754 -9.65 -2.45 -44.15
N GLY A 755 -10.08 -3.17 -45.17
CA GLY A 755 -9.47 -3.16 -46.51
C GLY A 755 -9.66 -1.80 -47.19
N LYS A 756 -8.57 -1.18 -47.68
CA LYS A 756 -8.58 0.13 -48.33
C LYS A 756 -9.41 0.11 -49.63
N GLY A 757 -9.33 -0.96 -50.39
CA GLY A 757 -10.06 -1.10 -51.64
C GLY A 757 -11.57 -1.36 -51.48
N SER A 758 -11.94 -2.09 -50.44
CA SER A 758 -13.32 -2.53 -50.19
C SER A 758 -14.08 -1.63 -49.19
N GLY A 759 -13.38 -0.98 -48.27
CA GLY A 759 -13.99 -0.32 -47.12
C GLY A 759 -14.61 -1.29 -46.08
N ARG A 760 -14.37 -2.59 -46.25
CA ARG A 760 -14.92 -3.67 -45.40
C ARG A 760 -13.89 -4.24 -44.43
N CYS A 761 -14.36 -4.84 -43.34
CA CYS A 761 -13.55 -5.42 -42.28
C CYS A 761 -13.22 -6.90 -42.54
N LEU A 762 -12.05 -7.31 -42.00
CA LEU A 762 -11.67 -8.72 -41.89
C LEU A 762 -12.61 -9.40 -40.90
N ASP A 763 -13.43 -10.34 -41.40
CA ASP A 763 -14.59 -10.92 -40.69
C ASP A 763 -14.54 -12.44 -40.71
N LEU A 764 -14.95 -13.07 -39.63
CA LEU A 764 -15.22 -14.49 -39.58
C LEU A 764 -16.71 -14.75 -39.73
N PRO A 765 -17.13 -15.40 -40.84
CA PRO A 765 -18.55 -15.59 -41.15
C PRO A 765 -19.34 -16.23 -40.04
N GLY A 766 -20.42 -15.57 -39.61
CA GLY A 766 -21.29 -16.07 -38.56
C GLY A 766 -20.62 -16.20 -37.15
N GLY A 767 -19.44 -15.63 -36.96
CA GLY A 767 -18.68 -15.78 -35.72
C GLY A 767 -18.16 -17.22 -35.52
N ASN A 768 -17.99 -18.00 -36.58
CA ASN A 768 -17.53 -19.38 -36.53
C ASN A 768 -16.08 -19.48 -36.04
N GLN A 769 -15.85 -20.16 -34.90
CA GLN A 769 -14.53 -20.31 -34.23
C GLN A 769 -13.82 -21.63 -34.58
N ALA A 770 -14.36 -22.44 -35.45
CA ALA A 770 -13.74 -23.72 -35.81
C ALA A 770 -12.42 -23.51 -36.56
N SER A 771 -11.40 -24.30 -36.28
CA SER A 771 -10.14 -24.32 -37.01
C SER A 771 -10.44 -24.65 -38.48
N GLY A 772 -9.79 -23.95 -39.43
CA GLY A 772 -10.06 -24.03 -40.84
C GLY A 772 -11.11 -23.02 -41.37
N THR A 773 -11.77 -22.25 -40.47
CA THR A 773 -12.69 -21.20 -40.90
C THR A 773 -11.93 -20.09 -41.65
N ARG A 774 -12.38 -19.79 -42.86
CA ARG A 774 -11.75 -18.78 -43.70
C ARG A 774 -12.36 -17.40 -43.46
N PRO A 775 -11.58 -16.39 -43.10
CA PRO A 775 -12.06 -15.03 -43.02
C PRO A 775 -12.44 -14.48 -44.41
N VAL A 776 -13.35 -13.52 -44.38
CA VAL A 776 -13.86 -12.83 -45.57
C VAL A 776 -13.89 -11.32 -45.34
N LEU A 777 -14.12 -10.58 -46.40
CA LEU A 777 -14.52 -9.18 -46.30
C LEU A 777 -16.01 -9.10 -45.91
N TRP A 778 -16.35 -8.27 -44.94
CA TRP A 778 -17.75 -8.02 -44.55
C TRP A 778 -17.94 -6.59 -44.10
N ASP A 779 -19.15 -6.07 -44.17
CA ASP A 779 -19.44 -4.74 -43.63
C ASP A 779 -19.03 -4.63 -42.16
N CYS A 780 -18.31 -3.55 -41.82
CA CYS A 780 -17.81 -3.34 -40.43
C CYS A 780 -18.99 -3.14 -39.48
N ASN A 781 -19.15 -4.05 -38.51
CA ASN A 781 -20.25 -4.08 -37.57
C ASN A 781 -19.79 -3.98 -36.07
N GLY A 782 -18.47 -3.94 -35.83
CA GLY A 782 -17.90 -3.88 -34.48
C GLY A 782 -18.05 -5.18 -33.68
N GLY A 783 -18.44 -6.29 -34.30
CA GLY A 783 -18.59 -7.58 -33.66
C GLY A 783 -17.26 -8.21 -33.22
N THR A 784 -17.32 -9.15 -32.27
CA THR A 784 -16.14 -9.89 -31.78
C THR A 784 -15.45 -10.71 -32.86
N ASN A 785 -16.18 -11.08 -33.93
CA ASN A 785 -15.66 -11.77 -35.12
C ASN A 785 -14.92 -10.87 -36.12
N GLN A 786 -14.89 -9.57 -35.86
CA GLN A 786 -14.09 -8.54 -36.56
C GLN A 786 -13.04 -7.89 -35.66
N THR A 787 -12.96 -8.29 -34.39
CA THR A 787 -12.01 -7.73 -33.44
C THR A 787 -10.75 -8.61 -33.39
N TRP A 788 -9.67 -8.10 -33.94
CA TRP A 788 -8.40 -8.80 -34.10
C TRP A 788 -7.36 -8.21 -33.14
N PHE A 789 -6.57 -9.06 -32.52
CA PHE A 789 -5.47 -8.68 -31.62
C PHE A 789 -4.15 -9.02 -32.29
N SER A 790 -3.21 -8.11 -32.30
CA SER A 790 -1.84 -8.38 -32.71
C SER A 790 -1.02 -8.79 -31.48
N THR A 791 -0.60 -10.05 -31.43
CA THR A 791 0.19 -10.58 -30.31
C THR A 791 1.63 -10.06 -30.33
N VAL A 792 2.33 -10.17 -29.20
CA VAL A 792 3.75 -9.83 -29.09
C VAL A 792 4.64 -10.73 -29.95
N SER A 793 4.23 -11.97 -30.17
CA SER A 793 4.92 -12.94 -31.03
C SER A 793 4.62 -12.77 -32.52
N GLY A 794 3.73 -11.83 -32.88
CA GLY A 794 3.44 -11.47 -34.28
C GLY A 794 2.21 -12.14 -34.85
N GLU A 795 1.44 -12.93 -34.09
CA GLU A 795 0.16 -13.46 -34.57
C GLU A 795 -0.92 -12.37 -34.62
N LEU A 796 -1.89 -12.56 -35.53
CA LEU A 796 -3.18 -11.89 -35.51
C LEU A 796 -4.20 -12.87 -34.94
N THR A 797 -4.71 -12.56 -33.74
CA THR A 797 -5.67 -13.46 -33.04
C THR A 797 -7.07 -12.87 -33.01
N VAL A 798 -8.06 -13.73 -33.00
CA VAL A 798 -9.48 -13.40 -32.82
C VAL A 798 -10.07 -14.37 -31.79
N PHE A 799 -11.13 -13.98 -31.07
CA PHE A 799 -11.75 -14.79 -30.01
C PHE A 799 -10.74 -15.30 -28.95
N ALA A 800 -9.70 -14.52 -28.65
CA ALA A 800 -8.63 -14.77 -27.68
C ALA A 800 -7.64 -15.92 -28.04
N ASN A 801 -8.04 -16.97 -28.75
CA ASN A 801 -7.23 -18.18 -28.94
C ASN A 801 -7.21 -18.74 -30.38
N ARG A 802 -7.68 -17.97 -31.36
CA ARG A 802 -7.65 -18.36 -32.77
C ARG A 802 -6.69 -17.46 -33.54
N CYS A 803 -5.67 -18.06 -34.18
CA CYS A 803 -4.67 -17.33 -34.94
C CYS A 803 -5.01 -17.30 -36.41
N LEU A 804 -4.85 -16.15 -37.07
CA LEU A 804 -4.88 -16.06 -38.54
C LEU A 804 -3.70 -16.84 -39.10
N GLU A 805 -3.95 -17.72 -40.06
CA GLU A 805 -2.96 -18.66 -40.56
C GLU A 805 -2.98 -18.75 -42.10
N ALA A 806 -1.81 -18.82 -42.70
CA ALA A 806 -1.65 -19.36 -44.03
C ALA A 806 -1.97 -20.86 -43.98
N ALA A 807 -3.00 -21.33 -44.68
CA ALA A 807 -3.51 -22.71 -44.56
C ALA A 807 -2.38 -23.75 -44.76
N GLY A 808 -2.19 -24.57 -43.69
CA GLY A 808 -1.13 -25.59 -43.64
C GLY A 808 0.29 -25.02 -43.66
N GLY A 809 0.51 -23.73 -43.37
CA GLY A 809 1.81 -23.09 -43.48
C GLY A 809 2.34 -22.94 -44.92
N ALA A 810 1.47 -23.07 -45.94
CA ALA A 810 1.86 -22.93 -47.32
C ALA A 810 2.25 -21.50 -47.68
N THR A 811 3.18 -21.34 -48.65
CA THR A 811 3.83 -20.06 -48.97
C THR A 811 3.52 -19.56 -50.38
N ALA A 812 2.81 -20.33 -51.22
CA ALA A 812 2.54 -20.00 -52.61
C ALA A 812 1.43 -18.93 -52.76
N ASN A 813 1.48 -18.17 -53.83
CA ASN A 813 0.37 -17.27 -54.20
C ASN A 813 -0.92 -18.09 -54.38
N GLY A 814 -2.04 -17.56 -53.92
CA GLY A 814 -3.33 -18.25 -53.90
C GLY A 814 -3.54 -19.13 -52.68
N THR A 815 -2.56 -19.24 -51.74
CA THR A 815 -2.77 -19.98 -50.52
C THR A 815 -3.91 -19.34 -49.71
N ALA A 816 -4.89 -20.16 -49.32
CA ALA A 816 -6.01 -19.72 -48.52
C ALA A 816 -5.54 -19.23 -47.13
N VAL A 817 -6.19 -18.22 -46.63
CA VAL A 817 -6.03 -17.78 -45.24
C VAL A 817 -7.20 -18.30 -44.40
N GLN A 818 -6.93 -18.80 -43.23
CA GLN A 818 -7.89 -19.41 -42.30
C GLN A 818 -7.58 -18.99 -40.86
N ILE A 819 -8.44 -19.32 -39.90
CA ILE A 819 -8.09 -19.35 -38.49
C ILE A 819 -7.77 -20.78 -38.03
N HIS A 820 -6.85 -20.91 -37.10
CA HIS A 820 -6.48 -22.20 -36.53
C HIS A 820 -6.09 -22.00 -35.05
N ASP A 821 -5.95 -23.11 -34.31
CA ASP A 821 -5.34 -23.03 -32.96
C ASP A 821 -3.95 -22.41 -33.05
N CYS A 822 -3.63 -21.48 -32.13
CA CYS A 822 -2.34 -20.84 -32.12
C CYS A 822 -1.25 -21.86 -31.79
N ASN A 823 -0.25 -22.01 -32.64
CA ASN A 823 0.80 -23.05 -32.59
C ASN A 823 2.20 -22.49 -32.80
N ASP A 824 2.36 -21.17 -32.76
CA ASP A 824 3.63 -20.42 -32.84
C ASP A 824 4.43 -20.63 -34.16
N THR A 825 3.82 -21.21 -35.18
CA THR A 825 4.48 -21.40 -36.47
C THR A 825 4.57 -20.12 -37.31
N TYR A 826 5.53 -20.03 -38.22
CA TYR A 826 5.70 -18.87 -39.09
C TYR A 826 4.51 -18.63 -40.01
N GLY A 827 3.70 -19.64 -40.32
CA GLY A 827 2.44 -19.52 -41.06
C GLY A 827 1.40 -18.68 -40.34
N GLN A 828 1.51 -18.54 -39.02
CA GLN A 828 0.61 -17.73 -38.18
C GLN A 828 1.18 -16.35 -37.83
N LYS A 829 2.39 -16.02 -38.29
CA LYS A 829 3.04 -14.74 -37.97
C LYS A 829 2.87 -13.73 -39.07
N TRP A 830 2.44 -12.52 -38.68
CA TRP A 830 2.06 -11.45 -39.62
C TRP A 830 2.71 -10.12 -39.21
N ARG A 831 3.14 -9.38 -40.22
CA ARG A 831 3.65 -8.02 -40.05
C ARG A 831 2.71 -7.03 -40.73
N VAL A 832 2.19 -6.08 -40.02
CA VAL A 832 1.51 -4.90 -40.57
C VAL A 832 2.57 -3.86 -40.85
N ARG A 833 2.74 -3.49 -42.12
CA ARG A 833 3.69 -2.47 -42.57
C ARG A 833 3.08 -1.08 -42.52
N SER A 834 3.92 -0.08 -42.63
CA SER A 834 3.52 1.35 -42.64
C SER A 834 2.73 1.74 -43.90
N ASP A 835 2.92 1.01 -45.03
CA ASP A 835 2.11 1.17 -46.23
C ASP A 835 0.71 0.54 -46.12
N GLY A 836 0.42 -0.08 -44.98
CA GLY A 836 -0.85 -0.77 -44.68
C GLY A 836 -0.89 -2.22 -45.16
N THR A 837 0.16 -2.76 -45.78
CA THR A 837 0.20 -4.17 -46.17
C THR A 837 0.36 -5.07 -44.94
N VAL A 838 -0.33 -6.22 -44.91
CA VAL A 838 -0.25 -7.24 -43.88
C VAL A 838 0.49 -8.43 -44.45
N VAL A 839 1.75 -8.63 -44.03
CA VAL A 839 2.68 -9.61 -44.63
C VAL A 839 2.78 -10.83 -43.76
N ASN A 840 2.59 -12.02 -44.30
CA ASN A 840 2.88 -13.28 -43.62
C ASN A 840 4.40 -13.48 -43.54
N LEU A 841 4.94 -13.72 -42.33
CA LEU A 841 6.38 -13.84 -42.13
C LEU A 841 6.96 -15.17 -42.64
N GLY A 842 6.14 -16.22 -42.76
CA GLY A 842 6.57 -17.52 -43.30
C GLY A 842 6.77 -17.49 -44.80
N SER A 843 5.95 -16.72 -45.52
CA SER A 843 5.97 -16.69 -46.99
C SER A 843 6.55 -15.40 -47.59
N GLY A 844 6.59 -14.29 -46.80
CA GLY A 844 6.91 -12.97 -47.33
C GLY A 844 5.84 -12.35 -48.24
N THR A 845 4.67 -12.99 -48.37
CA THR A 845 3.53 -12.53 -49.23
C THR A 845 2.50 -11.76 -48.38
N CYS A 846 1.65 -10.98 -49.07
CA CYS A 846 0.66 -10.11 -48.48
C CYS A 846 -0.71 -10.80 -48.30
N LEU A 847 -1.44 -10.45 -47.23
CA LEU A 847 -2.85 -10.72 -47.10
C LEU A 847 -3.61 -9.96 -48.17
N ASP A 848 -4.31 -10.69 -49.03
CA ASP A 848 -4.86 -10.23 -50.33
C ASP A 848 -6.34 -10.60 -50.42
N ALA A 849 -7.18 -9.68 -50.86
CA ALA A 849 -8.56 -10.00 -51.23
C ALA A 849 -8.58 -10.60 -52.66
N VAL A 850 -9.06 -11.83 -52.73
CA VAL A 850 -9.11 -12.60 -53.97
C VAL A 850 -9.71 -11.77 -55.13
N ASP A 851 -9.03 -11.76 -56.29
CA ASP A 851 -9.45 -11.04 -57.51
C ASP A 851 -9.75 -9.56 -57.28
N ALA A 852 -9.09 -8.93 -56.30
CA ALA A 852 -9.36 -7.55 -55.87
C ALA A 852 -10.85 -7.30 -55.55
N GLY A 853 -11.56 -8.34 -55.13
CA GLY A 853 -12.99 -8.28 -54.81
C GLY A 853 -13.27 -7.31 -53.65
N THR A 854 -14.40 -6.63 -53.72
CA THR A 854 -14.83 -5.63 -52.75
C THR A 854 -16.17 -5.95 -52.09
N ALA A 855 -16.82 -7.05 -52.47
CA ALA A 855 -18.14 -7.45 -51.98
C ALA A 855 -18.05 -8.19 -50.62
N ASN A 856 -19.17 -8.20 -49.86
CA ASN A 856 -19.31 -9.08 -48.71
C ASN A 856 -19.16 -10.55 -49.15
N GLY A 857 -18.40 -11.33 -48.34
CA GLY A 857 -18.08 -12.71 -48.64
C GLY A 857 -16.81 -12.92 -49.49
N THR A 858 -16.15 -11.85 -49.99
CA THR A 858 -14.86 -11.98 -50.70
C THR A 858 -13.85 -12.70 -49.78
N GLN A 859 -13.30 -13.81 -50.29
CA GLN A 859 -12.30 -14.62 -49.60
C GLN A 859 -10.93 -13.94 -49.59
N LEU A 860 -10.08 -14.34 -48.61
CA LEU A 860 -8.71 -13.84 -48.51
C LEU A 860 -7.70 -14.96 -48.80
N GLN A 861 -6.55 -14.53 -49.35
CA GLN A 861 -5.45 -15.39 -49.77
C GLN A 861 -4.10 -14.75 -49.48
N LEU A 862 -3.02 -15.50 -49.62
CA LEU A 862 -1.66 -14.97 -49.78
C LEU A 862 -1.40 -14.63 -51.27
N TRP A 863 -0.80 -13.45 -51.52
CA TRP A 863 -0.34 -13.05 -52.82
C TRP A 863 0.91 -12.19 -52.77
N THR A 864 1.75 -12.25 -53.81
CA THR A 864 2.93 -11.39 -53.92
C THR A 864 2.54 -9.94 -53.65
N CYS A 865 3.25 -9.27 -52.75
CA CYS A 865 2.98 -7.89 -52.37
C CYS A 865 3.22 -6.96 -53.59
N ASN A 866 2.17 -6.31 -54.06
CA ASN A 866 2.19 -5.43 -55.23
C ASN A 866 1.70 -4.02 -54.92
N GLY A 867 1.32 -3.74 -53.67
CA GLY A 867 0.81 -2.43 -53.21
C GLY A 867 -0.60 -2.10 -53.70
N GLY A 868 -1.33 -3.06 -54.28
CA GLY A 868 -2.72 -2.88 -54.68
C GLY A 868 -3.66 -2.59 -53.53
N ALA A 869 -4.74 -1.87 -53.78
CA ALA A 869 -5.70 -1.48 -52.74
C ALA A 869 -6.35 -2.69 -52.02
N ASN A 870 -6.35 -3.86 -52.66
CA ASN A 870 -6.83 -5.14 -52.09
C ASN A 870 -5.85 -5.81 -51.12
N GLN A 871 -4.63 -5.27 -50.99
CA GLN A 871 -3.60 -5.73 -50.04
C GLN A 871 -3.33 -4.71 -48.95
N VAL A 872 -3.97 -3.53 -49.00
CA VAL A 872 -3.76 -2.47 -48.03
C VAL A 872 -4.90 -2.46 -46.99
N TRP A 873 -4.55 -2.52 -45.74
CA TRP A 873 -5.45 -2.60 -44.62
C TRP A 873 -5.21 -1.44 -43.64
N THR A 874 -6.27 -0.80 -43.21
CA THR A 874 -6.22 0.20 -42.15
C THR A 874 -6.75 -0.44 -40.85
N ARG A 875 -6.05 -0.24 -39.75
CA ARG A 875 -6.52 -0.67 -38.45
C ARG A 875 -7.31 0.46 -37.79
N SER A 876 -8.52 0.18 -37.32
CA SER A 876 -9.39 1.13 -36.62
C SER A 876 -9.71 0.67 -35.20
#